data_6db77db64907c9b8898ff7c35e39f18f
#
_entry.id   6db77db64907c9b8898ff7c35e39f18f
#
_cell.length_a   1.000
_cell.length_b   1.000
_cell.length_c   1.000
_cell.angle_alpha   90.00
_cell.angle_beta   90.00
_cell.angle_gamma   90.00
#
_symmetry.space_group_name_H-M   'P 1'
#
loop_
_entity.id
_entity.type
_entity.pdbx_description
1 polymer ?
#
loop_
_entity_poly.entity_id
_entity_poly.type
_entity_poly.pdbx_seq_one_letter_code
_entity_poly.pdbx_strand_id
1 'polypeptide(L)'
;MKKLRTYLTLLRVATLLLFGGAFLSRCASIMTPTGGPKDSLPPVIVALDPDNFSTNRPLTGHKPIYIEFDEFIQIKDQHKEFFTSPAMKKKPLITQRGKGIVIQLRDTLEPNTTYSLNFGGAIRDNNEGNPLNSMRYVFSTGETCDSMVISGYTADSYKADSVSKSYIWCFAVDSVEQVGELDSTIFKFKPDVIGRAENNGIFIAQNLKPIPYRIYAIQDKNDNQMYEPGSDQVGFLDEVYNPAELPDFAIWFDSLRAYYSAEPQLYFRMFTDVAFRRQVLQESMRPQQRQVRLLFSAAHPRIEEIAFDSIPSNKIIIEHETIGRDTLSLWLDVEEELLPDTLKGHITYFRHDTANVLQPHTEELKLSWRKIESKEEEKERERLERERKRAEAAGEEWQEPEKENPFKHNIPAQAEINPEEHLSFEVDYPLTVIDSARIHLTRTLDDGETTEDCKVHFVRDTAKMRLWHIRSDWKHGGTYTLTIPEGALKNVAREQNDTIVCRITPYDPEKYATVLVEVRSTNPSTSYIVQLLDGNNRQLQQKEGIKRGVAQFNYVKPGEVQIRVVEDKNSNGKWDTGNVVERRQPERTELYINDQGESLFATKANWDIELTIDMDQLFAPVTMQSLQEMLDERELQRLKKLREKELLERAKNGGHDHDHNSMGSSNNMMGGFGGGMGGALGSTGGMFNNIR
;
A
#
# COMPACT_ATOMS: atom_id res chain seq x y z
N MET A 1 -23.84 21.58 -93.16
CA MET A 1 -22.86 20.52 -92.69
C MET A 1 -21.84 20.97 -91.64
N LYS A 2 -21.37 22.22 -91.56
CA LYS A 2 -20.42 22.67 -90.56
C LYS A 2 -20.95 22.63 -89.08
N LYS A 3 -22.22 23.03 -88.85
CA LYS A 3 -22.81 23.03 -87.49
C LYS A 3 -23.02 21.63 -86.93
N LEU A 4 -23.32 20.63 -87.74
CA LEU A 4 -23.48 19.24 -87.28
C LEU A 4 -22.16 18.60 -86.85
N ARG A 5 -21.04 18.94 -87.49
CA ARG A 5 -19.70 18.49 -87.09
C ARG A 5 -19.24 19.09 -85.72
N THR A 6 -19.63 20.35 -85.47
CA THR A 6 -19.29 20.99 -84.18
C THR A 6 -20.10 20.39 -83.04
N TYR A 7 -21.36 20.04 -83.22
CA TYR A 7 -22.16 19.33 -82.20
C TYR A 7 -21.67 17.93 -81.94
N LEU A 8 -21.23 17.21 -83.01
CA LEU A 8 -20.62 15.86 -82.81
C LEU A 8 -19.26 15.88 -82.10
N THR A 9 -18.47 16.93 -82.35
CA THR A 9 -17.21 17.09 -81.60
C THR A 9 -17.44 17.51 -80.14
N LEU A 10 -18.38 18.38 -79.85
CA LEU A 10 -18.75 18.75 -78.46
C LEU A 10 -19.34 17.56 -77.69
N LEU A 11 -20.18 16.73 -78.34
CA LEU A 11 -20.73 15.51 -77.75
C LEU A 11 -19.63 14.50 -77.41
N ARG A 12 -18.62 14.33 -78.33
CA ARG A 12 -17.47 13.45 -78.07
C ARG A 12 -16.58 13.94 -76.93
N VAL A 13 -16.37 15.25 -76.83
CA VAL A 13 -15.60 15.84 -75.73
C VAL A 13 -16.39 15.71 -74.42
N ALA A 14 -17.71 15.93 -74.43
CA ALA A 14 -18.54 15.76 -73.26
C ALA A 14 -18.58 14.29 -72.75
N THR A 15 -18.68 13.32 -73.69
CA THR A 15 -18.61 11.88 -73.31
C THR A 15 -17.24 11.49 -72.85
N LEU A 16 -16.14 12.04 -73.35
CA LEU A 16 -14.79 11.78 -72.92
C LEU A 16 -14.53 12.36 -71.50
N LEU A 17 -15.09 13.55 -71.23
CA LEU A 17 -15.05 14.17 -69.89
C LEU A 17 -15.90 13.40 -68.85
N LEU A 18 -17.05 12.88 -69.22
CA LEU A 18 -17.92 12.06 -68.41
C LEU A 18 -17.28 10.70 -68.08
N PHE A 19 -16.63 10.04 -69.04
CA PHE A 19 -15.89 8.82 -68.83
C PHE A 19 -14.59 9.06 -68.01
N GLY A 20 -13.88 10.16 -68.27
CA GLY A 20 -12.71 10.56 -67.50
C GLY A 20 -13.06 10.84 -66.03
N GLY A 21 -14.20 11.51 -65.78
CA GLY A 21 -14.70 11.76 -64.41
C GLY A 21 -15.09 10.48 -63.64
N ALA A 22 -15.66 9.49 -64.38
CA ALA A 22 -16.03 8.21 -63.77
C ALA A 22 -14.81 7.32 -63.37
N PHE A 23 -13.66 7.52 -64.02
CA PHE A 23 -12.43 6.83 -63.64
C PHE A 23 -11.66 7.49 -62.46
N LEU A 24 -11.96 8.76 -62.16
CA LEU A 24 -11.33 9.47 -61.02
C LEU A 24 -12.08 9.35 -59.71
N SER A 25 -13.28 8.75 -59.72
CA SER A 25 -14.08 8.52 -58.50
C SER A 25 -13.86 7.16 -57.83
N ARG A 26 -12.79 6.46 -58.12
CA ARG A 26 -12.33 5.37 -57.24
C ARG A 26 -11.69 5.99 -55.99
N CYS A 27 -12.53 6.33 -55.03
CA CYS A 27 -12.08 6.45 -53.65
C CYS A 27 -11.40 5.12 -53.28
N ALA A 28 -10.07 5.12 -53.26
CA ALA A 28 -9.35 4.11 -52.52
C ALA A 28 -9.72 4.31 -51.06
N SER A 29 -10.55 3.44 -50.50
CA SER A 29 -10.69 3.36 -49.08
C SER A 29 -9.30 2.96 -48.55
N ILE A 30 -8.65 3.87 -47.87
CA ILE A 30 -7.46 3.55 -47.09
C ILE A 30 -7.97 2.73 -45.89
N MET A 31 -8.21 1.44 -46.13
CA MET A 31 -8.27 0.51 -45.02
C MET A 31 -6.82 0.43 -44.50
N THR A 32 -6.59 0.92 -43.31
CA THR A 32 -5.40 0.54 -42.55
C THR A 32 -5.31 -0.99 -42.63
N PRO A 33 -4.19 -1.56 -43.06
CA PRO A 33 -4.05 -3.00 -43.05
C PRO A 33 -4.34 -3.48 -41.65
N THR A 34 -5.42 -4.23 -41.47
CA THR A 34 -5.67 -4.99 -40.28
C THR A 34 -4.51 -5.99 -40.22
N GLY A 35 -3.52 -5.70 -39.37
CA GLY A 35 -2.42 -6.61 -39.12
C GLY A 35 -2.96 -8.01 -38.84
N GLY A 36 -2.17 -9.04 -39.08
CA GLY A 36 -2.47 -10.39 -38.67
C GLY A 36 -2.82 -10.47 -37.17
N PRO A 37 -3.25 -11.63 -36.66
CA PRO A 37 -3.46 -11.80 -35.24
C PRO A 37 -2.20 -11.34 -34.47
N LYS A 38 -2.43 -10.59 -33.40
CA LYS A 38 -1.34 -10.07 -32.56
C LYS A 38 -0.52 -11.26 -32.08
N ASP A 39 0.80 -11.18 -32.24
CA ASP A 39 1.71 -12.18 -31.68
C ASP A 39 1.66 -12.09 -30.13
N SER A 40 1.56 -13.25 -29.49
CA SER A 40 1.54 -13.39 -28.03
C SER A 40 2.67 -14.25 -27.51
N LEU A 41 3.57 -14.69 -28.40
CA LEU A 41 4.70 -15.54 -28.02
C LEU A 41 5.88 -14.68 -27.57
N PRO A 42 6.61 -15.09 -26.53
CA PRO A 42 7.86 -14.43 -26.14
C PRO A 42 9.01 -14.87 -27.05
N PRO A 43 10.12 -14.11 -27.12
CA PRO A 43 11.33 -14.50 -27.84
C PRO A 43 11.87 -15.85 -27.36
N VAL A 44 12.40 -16.66 -28.28
CA VAL A 44 13.00 -17.95 -27.98
C VAL A 44 14.52 -17.88 -28.15
N ILE A 45 15.25 -18.47 -27.19
CA ILE A 45 16.73 -18.54 -27.27
C ILE A 45 17.12 -19.59 -28.33
N VAL A 46 17.90 -19.16 -29.31
CA VAL A 46 18.40 -20.04 -30.40
C VAL A 46 19.85 -20.40 -30.25
N ALA A 47 20.68 -19.57 -29.59
CA ALA A 47 22.08 -19.89 -29.34
C ALA A 47 22.59 -19.23 -28.04
N LEU A 48 23.55 -19.95 -27.41
CA LEU A 48 24.25 -19.51 -26.20
C LEU A 48 25.74 -19.78 -26.38
N ASP A 49 26.59 -18.80 -26.07
CA ASP A 49 28.05 -19.01 -26.05
C ASP A 49 28.67 -18.22 -24.88
N PRO A 50 29.25 -18.87 -23.87
CA PRO A 50 29.27 -20.32 -23.62
C PRO A 50 27.89 -20.88 -23.25
N ASP A 51 27.77 -22.20 -23.31
CA ASP A 51 26.56 -22.93 -22.95
C ASP A 51 26.09 -22.59 -21.52
N ASN A 52 24.78 -22.66 -21.31
CA ASN A 52 24.19 -22.58 -19.97
C ASN A 52 24.69 -23.74 -19.10
N PHE A 53 24.85 -23.49 -17.79
CA PHE A 53 25.46 -24.45 -16.84
C PHE A 53 26.93 -24.79 -17.12
N SER A 54 27.66 -23.87 -17.80
CA SER A 54 29.10 -24.04 -18.00
C SER A 54 29.86 -23.97 -16.66
N THR A 55 30.90 -24.79 -16.53
CA THR A 55 31.72 -24.92 -15.31
C THR A 55 33.15 -24.45 -15.52
N ASN A 56 33.94 -24.42 -14.45
CA ASN A 56 35.34 -24.01 -14.46
C ASN A 56 35.60 -22.64 -15.13
N ARG A 57 34.66 -21.69 -14.92
CA ARG A 57 34.84 -20.32 -15.42
C ARG A 57 35.98 -19.62 -14.68
N PRO A 58 36.85 -18.89 -15.39
CA PRO A 58 37.94 -18.17 -14.73
C PRO A 58 37.42 -17.11 -13.76
N LEU A 59 38.15 -16.86 -12.66
CA LEU A 59 37.77 -15.86 -11.66
C LEU A 59 37.91 -14.41 -12.17
N THR A 60 38.76 -14.21 -13.17
CA THR A 60 39.01 -12.90 -13.81
C THR A 60 39.22 -13.07 -15.31
N GLY A 61 39.19 -11.99 -16.09
CA GLY A 61 39.45 -12.07 -17.53
C GLY A 61 38.34 -12.81 -18.30
N HIS A 62 37.10 -12.60 -17.92
CA HIS A 62 35.92 -13.30 -18.44
C HIS A 62 35.73 -13.06 -19.93
N LYS A 63 35.47 -14.13 -20.69
CA LYS A 63 34.94 -14.02 -22.04
C LYS A 63 33.48 -13.51 -21.95
N PRO A 64 33.06 -12.62 -22.87
CA PRO A 64 31.65 -12.22 -22.94
C PRO A 64 30.72 -13.40 -23.13
N ILE A 65 29.51 -13.30 -22.62
CA ILE A 65 28.43 -14.27 -22.84
C ILE A 65 27.55 -13.73 -23.95
N TYR A 66 27.27 -14.54 -24.95
CA TYR A 66 26.43 -14.21 -26.09
C TYR A 66 25.13 -15.02 -25.99
N ILE A 67 24.00 -14.36 -26.12
CA ILE A 67 22.69 -15.00 -26.16
C ILE A 67 21.97 -14.46 -27.39
N GLU A 68 21.57 -15.36 -28.30
CA GLU A 68 20.86 -15.03 -29.53
C GLU A 68 19.41 -15.53 -29.46
N PHE A 69 18.49 -14.73 -29.98
CA PHE A 69 17.05 -15.02 -30.02
C PHE A 69 16.59 -15.18 -31.49
N ASP A 70 15.46 -15.84 -31.69
CA ASP A 70 14.82 -16.05 -32.99
C ASP A 70 14.31 -14.75 -33.61
N GLU A 71 14.04 -13.74 -32.80
CA GLU A 71 13.52 -12.44 -33.21
C GLU A 71 14.29 -11.25 -32.60
N PHE A 72 13.95 -10.01 -33.03
CA PHE A 72 14.49 -8.81 -32.42
C PHE A 72 13.88 -8.59 -31.05
N ILE A 73 14.73 -8.28 -30.08
CA ILE A 73 14.34 -8.06 -28.69
C ILE A 73 14.56 -6.61 -28.27
N GLN A 74 13.94 -6.23 -27.16
CA GLN A 74 14.23 -5.02 -26.42
C GLN A 74 14.52 -5.36 -24.96
N ILE A 75 15.37 -4.57 -24.32
CA ILE A 75 15.65 -4.69 -22.88
C ILE A 75 14.90 -3.55 -22.17
N LYS A 76 13.92 -3.91 -21.34
CA LYS A 76 13.13 -2.95 -20.56
C LYS A 76 13.37 -3.15 -19.07
N ASP A 77 13.33 -2.06 -18.32
CA ASP A 77 13.40 -2.05 -16.86
C ASP A 77 14.54 -2.91 -16.27
N GLN A 78 15.69 -2.97 -17.00
CA GLN A 78 16.82 -3.81 -16.64
C GLN A 78 17.24 -3.62 -15.17
N HIS A 79 17.21 -2.42 -14.64
CA HIS A 79 17.61 -2.10 -13.27
C HIS A 79 16.69 -2.73 -12.21
N LYS A 80 15.42 -2.99 -12.54
CA LYS A 80 14.41 -3.60 -11.65
C LYS A 80 14.25 -5.10 -11.85
N GLU A 81 14.49 -5.57 -13.06
CA GLU A 81 14.23 -6.96 -13.43
C GLU A 81 15.48 -7.83 -13.36
N PHE A 82 16.65 -7.25 -13.66
CA PHE A 82 17.90 -8.01 -13.71
C PHE A 82 18.60 -8.02 -12.35
N PHE A 83 18.90 -9.20 -11.86
CA PHE A 83 19.74 -9.40 -10.68
C PHE A 83 20.67 -10.62 -10.84
N THR A 84 21.72 -10.65 -10.03
CA THR A 84 22.68 -11.75 -9.99
C THR A 84 22.61 -12.48 -8.65
N SER A 85 22.81 -13.76 -8.65
CA SER A 85 22.92 -14.58 -7.46
C SER A 85 24.19 -15.44 -7.54
N PRO A 86 25.15 -15.28 -6.62
CA PRO A 86 25.28 -14.23 -5.61
C PRO A 86 25.32 -12.82 -6.17
N ALA A 87 25.14 -11.83 -5.29
CA ALA A 87 25.25 -10.43 -5.67
C ALA A 87 26.67 -10.07 -6.11
N MET A 88 26.83 -9.53 -7.31
CA MET A 88 28.11 -9.04 -7.81
C MET A 88 28.39 -7.63 -7.33
N LYS A 89 29.64 -7.32 -6.94
CA LYS A 89 30.07 -5.97 -6.55
C LYS A 89 29.98 -4.99 -7.72
N LYS A 90 30.32 -5.47 -8.94
CA LYS A 90 30.19 -4.71 -10.19
C LYS A 90 29.14 -5.38 -11.06
N LYS A 91 28.00 -4.73 -11.24
CA LYS A 91 26.92 -5.26 -12.11
C LYS A 91 27.46 -5.56 -13.52
N PRO A 92 27.11 -6.69 -14.14
CA PRO A 92 27.43 -7.01 -15.53
C PRO A 92 26.95 -5.92 -16.49
N LEU A 93 27.69 -5.66 -17.54
CA LEU A 93 27.25 -4.80 -18.64
C LEU A 93 26.50 -5.65 -19.66
N ILE A 94 25.24 -5.35 -19.86
CA ILE A 94 24.37 -6.00 -20.84
C ILE A 94 24.15 -5.05 -22.00
N THR A 95 24.48 -5.50 -23.20
CA THR A 95 24.37 -4.69 -24.43
C THR A 95 23.59 -5.49 -25.48
N GLN A 96 22.57 -4.87 -26.05
CA GLN A 96 21.83 -5.42 -27.17
C GLN A 96 22.67 -5.37 -28.45
N ARG A 97 22.68 -6.47 -29.20
CA ARG A 97 23.39 -6.58 -30.50
C ARG A 97 22.56 -7.41 -31.49
N GLY A 98 21.91 -6.74 -32.44
CA GLY A 98 21.02 -7.40 -33.39
C GLY A 98 19.84 -8.09 -32.69
N LYS A 99 19.68 -9.38 -32.95
CA LYS A 99 18.68 -10.24 -32.30
C LYS A 99 19.14 -10.82 -30.95
N GLY A 100 20.27 -10.38 -30.41
CA GLY A 100 20.82 -10.96 -29.21
C GLY A 100 21.32 -9.94 -28.21
N ILE A 101 21.89 -10.45 -27.11
CA ILE A 101 22.55 -9.68 -26.06
C ILE A 101 23.96 -10.17 -25.84
N VAL A 102 24.81 -9.24 -25.44
CA VAL A 102 26.19 -9.50 -25.02
C VAL A 102 26.31 -9.09 -23.57
N ILE A 103 26.77 -10.01 -22.71
CA ILE A 103 26.94 -9.78 -21.29
C ILE A 103 28.42 -9.82 -20.97
N GLN A 104 28.93 -8.70 -20.42
CA GLN A 104 30.31 -8.59 -19.97
C GLN A 104 30.35 -8.60 -18.44
N LEU A 105 30.93 -9.64 -17.86
CA LEU A 105 31.21 -9.71 -16.44
C LEU A 105 32.36 -8.76 -16.12
N ARG A 106 32.22 -7.93 -15.11
CA ARG A 106 33.21 -6.88 -14.72
C ARG A 106 33.75 -7.06 -13.32
N ASP A 107 33.28 -8.09 -12.63
CA ASP A 107 33.66 -8.39 -11.25
C ASP A 107 34.72 -9.50 -11.19
N THR A 108 35.39 -9.63 -10.06
CA THR A 108 36.18 -10.82 -9.72
C THR A 108 35.24 -11.81 -9.04
N LEU A 109 35.16 -13.02 -9.60
CA LEU A 109 34.26 -14.06 -9.10
C LEU A 109 34.89 -14.80 -7.93
N GLU A 110 34.06 -15.31 -7.04
CA GLU A 110 34.47 -16.16 -5.93
C GLU A 110 34.73 -17.61 -6.44
N PRO A 111 35.70 -18.34 -5.85
CA PRO A 111 35.97 -19.71 -6.24
C PRO A 111 34.85 -20.66 -5.80
N ASN A 112 34.68 -21.77 -6.51
CA ASN A 112 33.72 -22.84 -6.22
C ASN A 112 32.27 -22.31 -5.99
N THR A 113 31.86 -21.33 -6.81
CA THR A 113 30.62 -20.63 -6.65
C THR A 113 29.78 -20.74 -7.93
N THR A 114 28.52 -21.08 -7.78
CA THR A 114 27.52 -21.06 -8.85
C THR A 114 26.88 -19.70 -8.94
N TYR A 115 26.98 -19.07 -10.10
CA TYR A 115 26.38 -17.78 -10.42
C TYR A 115 25.17 -17.95 -11.30
N SER A 116 24.10 -17.23 -11.02
CA SER A 116 22.97 -17.08 -11.92
C SER A 116 22.73 -15.63 -12.29
N LEU A 117 22.54 -15.37 -13.57
CA LEU A 117 22.13 -14.09 -14.13
C LEU A 117 20.65 -14.17 -14.44
N ASN A 118 19.82 -13.50 -13.66
CA ASN A 118 18.36 -13.58 -13.73
C ASN A 118 17.83 -12.33 -14.42
N PHE A 119 17.06 -12.51 -15.49
CA PHE A 119 16.57 -11.39 -16.31
C PHE A 119 15.13 -10.99 -15.98
N GLY A 120 14.38 -11.84 -15.23
CA GLY A 120 12.97 -11.61 -14.98
C GLY A 120 12.20 -11.38 -16.29
N GLY A 121 11.44 -10.28 -16.35
CA GLY A 121 10.73 -9.87 -17.56
C GLY A 121 11.45 -8.76 -18.35
N ALA A 122 12.76 -8.58 -18.20
CA ALA A 122 13.52 -7.52 -18.88
C ALA A 122 13.65 -7.76 -20.40
N ILE A 123 13.79 -9.00 -20.83
CA ILE A 123 13.90 -9.36 -22.26
C ILE A 123 12.50 -9.50 -22.82
N ARG A 124 12.20 -8.74 -23.87
CA ARG A 124 10.88 -8.74 -24.53
C ARG A 124 11.06 -8.72 -26.03
N ASP A 125 10.07 -9.22 -26.79
CA ASP A 125 10.05 -8.98 -28.23
C ASP A 125 9.97 -7.46 -28.53
N ASN A 126 10.46 -7.10 -29.71
CA ASN A 126 10.55 -5.69 -30.08
C ASN A 126 9.22 -5.10 -30.53
N ASN A 127 8.28 -5.90 -31.02
CA ASN A 127 7.06 -5.43 -31.67
C ASN A 127 5.90 -5.33 -30.68
N GLU A 128 5.54 -6.42 -30.04
CA GLU A 128 4.39 -6.54 -29.15
C GLU A 128 4.76 -6.33 -27.69
N GLY A 129 6.04 -6.53 -27.32
CA GLY A 129 6.57 -6.37 -25.98
C GLY A 129 6.30 -7.58 -25.07
N ASN A 130 6.05 -8.76 -25.62
CA ASN A 130 5.85 -10.00 -24.86
C ASN A 130 7.11 -10.35 -24.06
N PRO A 131 7.04 -10.49 -22.73
CA PRO A 131 8.22 -10.74 -21.92
C PRO A 131 8.65 -12.21 -21.96
N LEU A 132 9.95 -12.47 -22.09
CA LEU A 132 10.55 -13.76 -21.79
C LEU A 132 10.76 -13.87 -20.28
N ASN A 133 9.70 -14.23 -19.57
CA ASN A 133 9.73 -14.34 -18.11
C ASN A 133 10.63 -15.47 -17.65
N SER A 134 11.25 -15.27 -16.47
CA SER A 134 12.10 -16.29 -15.82
C SER A 134 13.32 -16.74 -16.60
N MET A 135 13.79 -15.92 -17.58
CA MET A 135 15.04 -16.21 -18.27
C MET A 135 16.22 -16.16 -17.29
N ARG A 136 17.05 -17.20 -17.34
CA ARG A 136 18.19 -17.35 -16.45
C ARG A 136 19.39 -17.98 -17.17
N TYR A 137 20.57 -17.39 -16.94
CA TYR A 137 21.84 -17.96 -17.38
C TYR A 137 22.67 -18.33 -16.15
N VAL A 138 23.09 -19.58 -16.06
CA VAL A 138 23.80 -20.15 -14.91
C VAL A 138 25.20 -20.62 -15.34
N PHE A 139 26.18 -20.40 -14.49
CA PHE A 139 27.53 -20.92 -14.65
C PHE A 139 28.22 -21.11 -13.31
N SER A 140 29.29 -21.91 -13.26
CA SER A 140 30.07 -22.13 -12.05
C SER A 140 31.55 -21.85 -12.27
N THR A 141 32.20 -21.30 -11.24
CA THR A 141 33.67 -21.23 -11.18
C THR A 141 34.29 -22.52 -10.67
N GLY A 142 33.50 -23.46 -10.14
CA GLY A 142 33.89 -24.78 -9.72
C GLY A 142 33.65 -25.84 -10.81
N GLU A 143 33.88 -27.11 -10.46
CA GLU A 143 33.74 -28.25 -11.36
C GLU A 143 32.26 -28.59 -11.65
N THR A 144 31.34 -28.20 -10.74
CA THR A 144 29.90 -28.46 -10.84
C THR A 144 29.10 -27.22 -10.56
N CYS A 145 27.85 -27.15 -11.07
CA CYS A 145 26.88 -26.20 -10.66
C CYS A 145 26.05 -26.76 -9.50
N ASP A 146 25.82 -25.91 -8.47
CA ASP A 146 24.91 -26.24 -7.39
C ASP A 146 23.48 -26.38 -7.94
N SER A 147 22.69 -27.34 -7.45
CA SER A 147 21.41 -27.71 -8.04
C SER A 147 20.22 -27.73 -7.07
N MET A 148 20.46 -27.54 -5.76
CA MET A 148 19.37 -27.59 -4.79
C MET A 148 18.43 -26.39 -4.95
N VAL A 149 17.18 -26.60 -4.60
CA VAL A 149 16.10 -25.63 -4.78
C VAL A 149 15.25 -25.56 -3.51
N ILE A 150 14.79 -24.38 -3.18
CA ILE A 150 13.80 -24.12 -2.13
C ILE A 150 12.66 -23.30 -2.73
N SER A 151 11.43 -23.66 -2.38
CA SER A 151 10.24 -22.91 -2.74
C SER A 151 9.57 -22.32 -1.51
N GLY A 152 8.72 -21.32 -1.71
CA GLY A 152 7.92 -20.77 -0.64
C GLY A 152 7.01 -19.65 -1.09
N TYR A 153 6.37 -19.03 -0.11
CA TYR A 153 5.40 -17.99 -0.32
C TYR A 153 5.68 -16.80 0.61
N THR A 154 5.47 -15.59 0.08
CA THR A 154 5.63 -14.33 0.82
C THR A 154 4.30 -13.59 0.88
N ALA A 155 3.88 -13.19 2.09
CA ALA A 155 2.67 -12.40 2.31
C ALA A 155 2.92 -11.27 3.30
N ASP A 156 2.18 -10.17 3.14
CA ASP A 156 2.15 -9.09 4.12
C ASP A 156 1.52 -9.59 5.43
N SER A 157 2.19 -9.35 6.54
CA SER A 157 1.79 -9.90 7.85
C SER A 157 0.49 -9.31 8.39
N TYR A 158 0.12 -8.09 7.96
CA TYR A 158 -1.10 -7.42 8.41
C TYR A 158 -2.25 -7.54 7.42
N LYS A 159 -1.97 -7.42 6.13
CA LYS A 159 -3.00 -7.47 5.08
C LYS A 159 -3.30 -8.88 4.60
N ALA A 160 -2.40 -9.83 4.87
CA ALA A 160 -2.41 -11.20 4.35
C ALA A 160 -2.40 -11.31 2.81
N ASP A 161 -2.11 -10.22 2.09
CA ASP A 161 -1.95 -10.22 0.64
C ASP A 161 -0.56 -10.71 0.25
N SER A 162 -0.44 -11.30 -0.95
CA SER A 162 0.86 -11.70 -1.50
C SER A 162 1.80 -10.50 -1.68
N VAL A 163 3.06 -10.64 -1.31
CA VAL A 163 4.10 -9.64 -1.57
C VAL A 163 4.88 -10.03 -2.82
N SER A 164 4.65 -9.31 -3.90
CA SER A 164 5.31 -9.56 -5.19
C SER A 164 6.73 -9.00 -5.20
N LYS A 165 7.60 -9.63 -6.01
CA LYS A 165 8.98 -9.16 -6.30
C LYS A 165 9.87 -8.98 -5.06
N SER A 166 9.53 -9.63 -3.94
CA SER A 166 10.43 -9.71 -2.79
C SER A 166 11.63 -10.60 -3.12
N TYR A 167 12.81 -10.19 -2.68
CA TYR A 167 14.02 -11.01 -2.79
C TYR A 167 14.07 -12.01 -1.65
N ILE A 168 14.58 -13.21 -1.94
CA ILE A 168 14.83 -14.26 -0.95
C ILE A 168 16.33 -14.37 -0.78
N TRP A 169 16.81 -13.92 0.35
CA TRP A 169 18.22 -13.89 0.69
C TRP A 169 18.59 -15.10 1.55
N CYS A 170 19.43 -15.96 1.02
CA CYS A 170 19.91 -17.17 1.68
C CYS A 170 21.36 -16.95 2.10
N PHE A 171 21.64 -17.04 3.39
CA PHE A 171 22.97 -16.93 4.00
C PHE A 171 23.40 -18.30 4.49
N ALA A 172 24.50 -18.83 3.98
CA ALA A 172 25.06 -20.12 4.41
C ALA A 172 25.50 -20.03 5.87
N VAL A 173 25.08 -21.00 6.69
CA VAL A 173 25.36 -21.00 8.13
C VAL A 173 26.85 -21.10 8.42
N ASP A 174 27.57 -21.92 7.66
CA ASP A 174 29.01 -22.08 7.82
C ASP A 174 29.79 -20.77 7.66
N SER A 175 29.34 -19.89 6.71
CA SER A 175 29.95 -18.59 6.51
C SER A 175 29.71 -17.63 7.66
N VAL A 176 28.58 -17.80 8.35
CA VAL A 176 28.14 -16.92 9.45
C VAL A 176 28.68 -17.36 10.81
N GLU A 177 28.73 -18.65 11.07
CA GLU A 177 29.27 -19.21 12.31
C GLU A 177 30.74 -18.86 12.50
N GLN A 178 31.51 -18.77 11.41
CA GLN A 178 32.90 -18.31 11.44
C GLN A 178 33.03 -16.86 11.98
N VAL A 179 31.98 -16.05 11.86
CA VAL A 179 31.94 -14.66 12.31
C VAL A 179 31.22 -14.51 13.67
N GLY A 180 30.54 -15.58 14.13
CA GLY A 180 29.88 -15.62 15.45
C GLY A 180 28.60 -14.76 15.57
N GLU A 181 27.96 -14.39 14.46
CA GLU A 181 26.86 -13.41 14.48
C GLU A 181 25.70 -13.79 13.53
N LEU A 182 25.14 -14.98 13.71
CA LEU A 182 24.06 -15.49 12.84
C LEU A 182 22.85 -14.53 12.71
N ASP A 183 22.43 -13.91 13.81
CA ASP A 183 21.22 -13.08 13.84
C ASP A 183 21.44 -11.66 13.30
N SER A 184 22.68 -11.22 13.16
CA SER A 184 23.04 -9.94 12.56
C SER A 184 23.48 -10.02 11.10
N THR A 185 23.38 -11.19 10.48
CA THR A 185 23.84 -11.47 9.11
C THR A 185 23.26 -10.50 8.09
N ILE A 186 21.95 -10.29 8.13
CA ILE A 186 21.20 -9.43 7.22
C ILE A 186 21.70 -7.97 7.20
N PHE A 187 22.33 -7.50 8.30
CA PHE A 187 22.83 -6.14 8.44
C PHE A 187 24.27 -5.97 7.96
N LYS A 188 25.03 -7.07 7.85
CA LYS A 188 26.49 -7.01 7.69
C LYS A 188 27.00 -7.67 6.41
N PHE A 189 26.31 -8.69 5.94
CA PHE A 189 26.78 -9.54 4.85
C PHE A 189 25.82 -9.49 3.66
N LYS A 190 26.35 -9.73 2.48
CA LYS A 190 25.57 -10.01 1.29
C LYS A 190 25.16 -11.48 1.28
N PRO A 191 23.97 -11.80 0.75
CA PRO A 191 23.52 -13.18 0.68
C PRO A 191 24.36 -14.01 -0.29
N ASP A 192 24.54 -15.30 0.06
CA ASP A 192 25.23 -16.30 -0.77
C ASP A 192 24.37 -16.72 -1.97
N VAL A 193 23.05 -16.77 -1.79
CA VAL A 193 22.09 -17.04 -2.87
C VAL A 193 20.92 -16.08 -2.78
N ILE A 194 20.47 -15.60 -3.95
CA ILE A 194 19.32 -14.71 -4.08
C ILE A 194 18.27 -15.36 -4.98
N GLY A 195 17.08 -15.59 -4.42
CA GLY A 195 15.86 -15.86 -5.15
C GLY A 195 14.98 -14.62 -5.28
N ARG A 196 13.88 -14.69 -6.04
CA ARG A 196 12.88 -13.63 -6.12
C ARG A 196 11.48 -14.23 -6.20
N ALA A 197 10.54 -13.62 -5.48
CA ALA A 197 9.13 -13.99 -5.56
C ALA A 197 8.49 -13.41 -6.83
N GLU A 198 7.61 -14.19 -7.43
CA GLU A 198 6.79 -13.79 -8.56
C GLU A 198 5.60 -12.90 -8.11
N ASN A 199 4.78 -12.46 -9.05
CA ASN A 199 3.67 -11.56 -8.76
C ASN A 199 2.59 -12.15 -7.84
N ASN A 200 2.53 -13.47 -7.71
CA ASN A 200 1.62 -14.17 -6.79
C ASN A 200 2.22 -14.42 -5.40
N GLY A 201 3.45 -13.95 -5.15
CA GLY A 201 4.17 -14.14 -3.90
C GLY A 201 4.91 -15.48 -3.78
N ILE A 202 4.75 -16.39 -4.73
CA ILE A 202 5.50 -17.65 -4.76
C ILE A 202 6.92 -17.38 -5.24
N PHE A 203 7.90 -17.97 -4.57
CA PHE A 203 9.29 -17.90 -4.97
C PHE A 203 9.91 -19.28 -5.17
N ILE A 204 10.95 -19.31 -6.01
CA ILE A 204 11.81 -20.46 -6.22
C ILE A 204 13.25 -19.97 -6.13
N ALA A 205 13.93 -20.23 -5.00
CA ALA A 205 15.36 -19.96 -4.85
C ALA A 205 16.13 -21.19 -5.35
N GLN A 206 17.06 -20.96 -6.26
CA GLN A 206 17.74 -22.02 -7.00
C GLN A 206 19.25 -21.90 -6.90
N ASN A 207 19.95 -22.98 -7.23
CA ASN A 207 21.40 -23.08 -7.18
C ASN A 207 21.96 -22.98 -5.76
N LEU A 208 21.25 -23.57 -4.79
CA LEU A 208 21.74 -23.71 -3.41
C LEU A 208 22.64 -24.98 -3.30
N LYS A 209 23.50 -24.98 -2.32
CA LYS A 209 24.25 -26.14 -1.85
C LYS A 209 23.41 -26.95 -0.85
N PRO A 210 23.69 -28.22 -0.65
CA PRO A 210 23.03 -29.05 0.38
C PRO A 210 23.58 -28.76 1.78
N ILE A 211 23.47 -27.51 2.23
CA ILE A 211 23.91 -27.00 3.54
C ILE A 211 22.82 -26.16 4.18
N PRO A 212 22.85 -25.95 5.51
CA PRO A 212 21.88 -25.09 6.17
C PRO A 212 22.02 -23.62 5.77
N TYR A 213 20.88 -22.94 5.62
CA TYR A 213 20.79 -21.52 5.34
C TYR A 213 19.90 -20.81 6.35
N ARG A 214 20.31 -19.59 6.76
CA ARG A 214 19.43 -18.59 7.34
C ARG A 214 18.78 -17.82 6.19
N ILE A 215 17.44 -17.77 6.15
CA ILE A 215 16.71 -17.25 5.02
C ILE A 215 15.86 -16.05 5.45
N TYR A 216 15.89 -15.00 4.64
CA TYR A 216 15.08 -13.80 4.79
C TYR A 216 14.36 -13.50 3.48
N ALA A 217 13.10 -13.03 3.58
CA ALA A 217 12.39 -12.41 2.47
C ALA A 217 12.48 -10.89 2.63
N ILE A 218 12.90 -10.17 1.60
CA ILE A 218 13.14 -8.73 1.65
C ILE A 218 12.46 -8.05 0.47
N GLN A 219 11.66 -7.02 0.73
CA GLN A 219 11.25 -6.08 -0.29
C GLN A 219 12.18 -4.86 -0.25
N ASP A 220 13.31 -5.00 -0.95
CA ASP A 220 14.34 -3.95 -1.08
C ASP A 220 13.81 -2.83 -1.98
N LYS A 221 13.43 -1.71 -1.40
CA LYS A 221 12.84 -0.57 -2.13
C LYS A 221 13.87 0.23 -2.92
N ASN A 222 15.13 0.16 -2.52
CA ASN A 222 16.22 0.95 -3.10
C ASN A 222 17.07 0.16 -4.10
N ASP A 223 16.85 -1.15 -4.24
CA ASP A 223 17.66 -2.07 -5.06
C ASP A 223 19.17 -2.03 -4.71
N ASN A 224 19.50 -1.77 -3.45
CA ASN A 224 20.88 -1.67 -2.98
C ASN A 224 21.45 -2.99 -2.44
N GLN A 225 20.61 -4.03 -2.28
CA GLN A 225 20.93 -5.34 -1.72
C GLN A 225 21.47 -5.27 -0.28
N MET A 226 20.98 -4.29 0.48
CA MET A 226 21.22 -4.08 1.90
C MET A 226 19.88 -3.90 2.59
N TYR A 227 19.69 -4.52 3.74
CA TYR A 227 18.45 -4.34 4.49
C TYR A 227 18.46 -3.02 5.26
N GLU A 228 17.42 -2.22 5.08
CA GLU A 228 17.23 -0.93 5.74
C GLU A 228 15.98 -0.96 6.62
N PRO A 229 16.13 -1.13 7.96
CA PRO A 229 15.01 -1.10 8.87
C PRO A 229 14.17 0.18 8.75
N GLY A 230 12.85 0.05 8.80
CA GLY A 230 11.91 1.16 8.68
C GLY A 230 11.60 1.59 7.25
N SER A 231 12.40 1.19 6.26
CA SER A 231 12.15 1.40 4.83
C SER A 231 11.66 0.12 4.17
N ASP A 232 12.45 -0.94 4.31
CA ASP A 232 12.19 -2.21 3.65
C ASP A 232 11.21 -3.06 4.43
N GLN A 233 10.44 -3.90 3.73
CA GLN A 233 9.74 -4.99 4.40
C GLN A 233 10.65 -6.20 4.50
N VAL A 234 10.55 -6.91 5.61
CA VAL A 234 11.32 -8.10 5.92
C VAL A 234 10.41 -9.21 6.45
N GLY A 235 10.70 -10.43 6.07
CA GLY A 235 10.18 -11.65 6.70
C GLY A 235 11.33 -12.56 7.04
N PHE A 236 11.29 -13.23 8.17
CA PHE A 236 12.30 -14.19 8.59
C PHE A 236 11.65 -15.44 9.19
N LEU A 237 12.43 -16.51 9.24
CA LEU A 237 12.05 -17.75 9.89
C LEU A 237 12.97 -17.97 11.11
N ASP A 238 12.45 -18.61 12.14
CA ASP A 238 13.18 -18.78 13.39
C ASP A 238 14.31 -19.82 13.25
N GLU A 239 14.11 -20.80 12.37
CA GLU A 239 15.04 -21.90 12.12
C GLU A 239 15.93 -21.65 10.91
N VAL A 240 16.99 -22.46 10.80
CA VAL A 240 17.79 -22.60 9.58
C VAL A 240 17.28 -23.81 8.78
N TYR A 241 17.39 -23.74 7.46
CA TYR A 241 16.83 -24.76 6.57
C TYR A 241 17.89 -25.31 5.65
N ASN A 242 18.04 -26.62 5.62
CA ASN A 242 18.88 -27.33 4.66
C ASN A 242 17.99 -27.78 3.49
N PRO A 243 18.26 -27.34 2.24
CA PRO A 243 17.47 -27.77 1.08
C PRO A 243 17.35 -29.27 0.90
N ALA A 244 18.38 -30.04 1.33
CA ALA A 244 18.40 -31.49 1.22
C ALA A 244 17.46 -32.20 2.23
N GLU A 245 17.00 -31.52 3.26
CA GLU A 245 16.16 -32.06 4.34
C GLU A 245 14.69 -31.63 4.20
N LEU A 246 14.40 -30.67 3.31
CA LEU A 246 13.04 -30.22 3.05
C LEU A 246 12.27 -31.27 2.23
N PRO A 247 10.93 -31.34 2.41
CA PRO A 247 10.10 -32.24 1.63
C PRO A 247 10.21 -31.97 0.11
N ASP A 248 10.02 -33.00 -0.69
CA ASP A 248 9.87 -32.85 -2.14
C ASP A 248 8.64 -31.97 -2.46
N PHE A 249 8.70 -31.21 -3.52
CA PHE A 249 7.63 -30.32 -3.98
C PHE A 249 7.53 -30.30 -5.51
N ALA A 250 6.35 -29.98 -6.02
CA ALA A 250 6.11 -29.87 -7.44
C ALA A 250 6.45 -28.48 -7.98
N ILE A 251 7.03 -28.44 -9.18
CA ILE A 251 7.27 -27.22 -9.97
C ILE A 251 6.53 -27.37 -11.30
N TRP A 252 5.78 -26.33 -11.70
CA TRP A 252 5.08 -26.33 -12.99
C TRP A 252 5.19 -24.96 -13.67
N PHE A 253 4.94 -24.94 -14.98
CA PHE A 253 4.87 -23.72 -15.74
C PHE A 253 3.42 -23.19 -15.75
N ASP A 254 3.20 -22.01 -15.20
CA ASP A 254 1.92 -21.30 -15.25
C ASP A 254 1.79 -20.59 -16.61
N SER A 255 1.06 -21.19 -17.53
CA SER A 255 0.87 -20.66 -18.88
C SER A 255 0.06 -19.35 -18.92
N LEU A 256 -0.79 -19.07 -17.92
CA LEU A 256 -1.57 -17.85 -17.83
C LEU A 256 -0.69 -16.64 -17.45
N ARG A 257 0.32 -16.87 -16.63
CA ARG A 257 1.24 -15.84 -16.15
C ARG A 257 2.60 -15.87 -16.83
N ALA A 258 2.85 -16.92 -17.62
CA ALA A 258 4.11 -17.18 -18.34
C ALA A 258 5.35 -17.20 -17.44
N TYR A 259 5.25 -17.82 -16.24
CA TYR A 259 6.38 -18.10 -15.36
C TYR A 259 6.24 -19.44 -14.63
N TYR A 260 7.32 -19.86 -13.96
CA TYR A 260 7.29 -21.08 -13.14
C TYR A 260 6.67 -20.80 -11.78
N SER A 261 5.79 -21.69 -11.33
CA SER A 261 5.23 -21.75 -10.00
C SER A 261 5.62 -23.05 -9.30
N ALA A 262 5.44 -23.12 -7.99
CA ALA A 262 5.81 -24.27 -7.19
C ALA A 262 4.91 -24.41 -5.96
N GLU A 263 4.80 -25.64 -5.45
CA GLU A 263 4.26 -25.86 -4.11
C GLU A 263 5.19 -25.19 -3.08
N PRO A 264 4.66 -24.38 -2.14
CA PRO A 264 5.49 -23.65 -1.19
C PRO A 264 5.92 -24.56 -0.04
N GLN A 265 7.24 -24.66 0.21
CA GLN A 265 7.80 -25.32 1.39
C GLN A 265 7.92 -24.39 2.59
N LEU A 266 8.16 -23.08 2.35
CA LEU A 266 8.37 -22.05 3.37
C LEU A 266 7.35 -20.92 3.25
N TYR A 267 7.00 -20.33 4.40
CA TYR A 267 6.07 -19.19 4.45
C TYR A 267 6.65 -18.02 5.22
N PHE A 268 6.80 -16.88 4.53
CA PHE A 268 7.30 -15.64 5.12
C PHE A 268 6.19 -14.64 5.31
N ARG A 269 5.98 -14.21 6.55
CA ARG A 269 5.14 -13.05 6.90
C ARG A 269 6.01 -11.81 6.92
N MET A 270 5.79 -10.96 5.92
CA MET A 270 6.60 -9.76 5.74
C MET A 270 6.00 -8.57 6.48
N PHE A 271 6.86 -7.83 7.14
CA PHE A 271 6.50 -6.65 7.92
C PHE A 271 7.54 -5.56 7.74
N THR A 272 7.20 -4.32 8.10
CA THR A 272 8.19 -3.24 8.22
C THR A 272 8.64 -3.15 9.66
N ASP A 273 9.94 -3.37 9.89
CA ASP A 273 10.56 -3.24 11.20
C ASP A 273 10.66 -1.77 11.62
N VAL A 274 10.71 -1.53 12.90
CA VAL A 274 10.95 -0.18 13.44
C VAL A 274 12.45 0.11 13.39
N ALA A 275 12.83 1.11 12.58
CA ALA A 275 14.24 1.51 12.52
C ALA A 275 14.75 1.98 13.88
N PHE A 276 15.85 1.41 14.34
CA PHE A 276 16.57 2.00 15.46
C PHE A 276 17.06 3.39 15.06
N ARG A 277 16.61 4.39 15.79
CA ARG A 277 17.07 5.76 15.65
C ARG A 277 17.65 6.25 16.96
N ARG A 278 18.81 6.89 16.91
CA ARG A 278 19.36 7.55 18.08
C ARG A 278 18.43 8.66 18.52
N GLN A 279 18.14 8.73 19.83
CA GLN A 279 17.35 9.81 20.37
C GLN A 279 18.18 11.09 20.41
N VAL A 280 17.81 12.07 19.57
CA VAL A 280 18.46 13.40 19.47
C VAL A 280 17.37 14.42 19.14
N LEU A 281 17.45 15.61 19.71
CA LEU A 281 16.64 16.74 19.26
C LEU A 281 17.19 17.20 17.89
N GLN A 282 16.44 17.00 16.83
CA GLN A 282 16.85 17.35 15.46
C GLN A 282 16.62 18.82 15.15
N GLU A 283 15.48 19.33 15.58
CA GLU A 283 15.06 20.67 15.26
C GLU A 283 14.24 21.28 16.39
N SER A 284 14.49 22.56 16.64
CA SER A 284 13.68 23.39 17.53
C SER A 284 13.34 24.69 16.80
N MET A 285 12.05 24.98 16.67
CA MET A 285 11.57 26.15 15.94
C MET A 285 10.41 26.83 16.65
N ARG A 286 10.15 28.08 16.32
CA ARG A 286 9.00 28.83 16.77
C ARG A 286 8.21 29.31 15.55
N PRO A 287 7.34 28.42 14.97
CA PRO A 287 6.62 28.71 13.73
C PRO A 287 5.57 29.81 13.92
N GLN A 288 5.03 29.93 15.13
CA GLN A 288 4.07 30.97 15.49
C GLN A 288 4.44 31.62 16.83
N GLN A 289 3.89 32.82 17.09
CA GLN A 289 4.21 33.56 18.31
C GLN A 289 4.02 32.72 19.58
N ARG A 290 2.97 31.91 19.64
CA ARG A 290 2.57 31.10 20.79
C ARG A 290 2.91 29.58 20.65
N GLN A 291 3.62 29.19 19.59
CA GLN A 291 3.95 27.79 19.33
C GLN A 291 5.47 27.60 19.27
N VAL A 292 5.97 26.68 20.05
CA VAL A 292 7.31 26.12 19.90
C VAL A 292 7.17 24.68 19.44
N ARG A 293 7.87 24.30 18.40
CA ARG A 293 7.88 22.95 17.87
C ARG A 293 9.23 22.32 18.06
N LEU A 294 9.23 21.11 18.60
CA LEU A 294 10.42 20.30 18.85
C LEU A 294 10.30 19.00 18.07
N LEU A 295 11.29 18.70 17.24
CA LEU A 295 11.35 17.48 16.44
C LEU A 295 12.50 16.60 16.93
N PHE A 296 12.20 15.38 17.33
CA PHE A 296 13.15 14.36 17.74
C PHE A 296 13.37 13.34 16.63
N SER A 297 14.55 12.74 16.60
CA SER A 297 14.92 11.72 15.61
C SER A 297 14.30 10.36 15.86
N ALA A 298 13.93 10.05 17.09
CA ALA A 298 13.34 8.77 17.47
C ALA A 298 12.03 8.98 18.24
N ALA A 299 11.15 7.98 18.14
CA ALA A 299 9.87 7.99 18.82
C ALA A 299 10.02 7.90 20.35
N HIS A 300 8.99 8.38 21.05
CA HIS A 300 8.87 8.33 22.50
C HIS A 300 10.07 8.95 23.26
N PRO A 301 10.43 10.22 22.98
CA PRO A 301 11.51 10.89 23.70
C PRO A 301 11.18 10.94 25.19
N ARG A 302 12.14 10.55 26.01
CA ARG A 302 12.05 10.70 27.46
C ARG A 302 12.53 12.10 27.83
N ILE A 303 11.56 12.99 28.12
CA ILE A 303 11.81 14.38 28.49
C ILE A 303 11.64 14.49 29.99
N GLU A 304 12.61 15.13 30.66
CA GLU A 304 12.57 15.39 32.09
C GLU A 304 12.04 16.80 32.38
N GLU A 305 12.51 17.80 31.63
CA GLU A 305 12.13 19.18 31.84
C GLU A 305 12.11 20.00 30.54
N ILE A 306 11.16 20.90 30.45
CA ILE A 306 11.14 21.97 29.45
C ILE A 306 10.81 23.26 30.20
N ALA A 307 11.72 24.22 30.15
CA ALA A 307 11.53 25.50 30.82
C ALA A 307 11.93 26.67 29.92
N PHE A 308 11.19 27.77 30.02
CA PHE A 308 11.49 29.04 29.37
C PHE A 308 11.61 30.15 30.43
N ASP A 309 12.59 31.02 30.26
CA ASP A 309 12.93 32.06 31.23
C ASP A 309 11.76 32.98 31.57
N SER A 310 10.90 33.26 30.58
CA SER A 310 9.78 34.22 30.70
C SER A 310 8.41 33.56 30.82
N ILE A 311 8.29 32.23 30.70
CA ILE A 311 7.01 31.53 30.66
C ILE A 311 6.92 30.54 31.82
N PRO A 312 5.93 30.66 32.70
CA PRO A 312 5.70 29.68 33.78
C PRO A 312 5.38 28.29 33.19
N SER A 313 5.95 27.22 33.77
CA SER A 313 5.79 25.85 33.25
C SER A 313 4.31 25.40 33.21
N ASN A 314 3.47 25.87 34.14
CA ASN A 314 2.04 25.56 34.17
C ASN A 314 1.24 26.27 33.06
N LYS A 315 1.87 27.15 32.30
CA LYS A 315 1.32 27.86 31.14
C LYS A 315 1.78 27.29 29.80
N ILE A 316 2.50 26.16 29.84
CA ILE A 316 2.95 25.46 28.65
C ILE A 316 2.04 24.24 28.46
N ILE A 317 1.31 24.23 27.35
CA ILE A 317 0.45 23.10 26.94
C ILE A 317 1.25 22.24 25.96
N ILE A 318 1.49 20.98 26.30
CA ILE A 318 2.27 20.06 25.48
C ILE A 318 1.33 19.22 24.60
N GLU A 319 1.46 19.34 23.30
CA GLU A 319 0.77 18.54 22.30
C GLU A 319 1.76 17.56 21.63
N HIS A 320 1.40 16.30 21.53
CA HIS A 320 2.08 15.31 20.72
C HIS A 320 1.43 15.27 19.33
N GLU A 321 2.15 15.74 18.30
CA GLU A 321 1.59 15.79 16.93
C GLU A 321 1.55 14.43 16.24
N THR A 322 2.40 13.49 16.68
CA THR A 322 2.56 12.16 16.09
C THR A 322 2.23 11.06 17.09
N ILE A 323 1.83 9.90 16.58
CA ILE A 323 1.64 8.68 17.40
C ILE A 323 2.94 8.28 18.09
N GLY A 324 4.09 8.44 17.40
CA GLY A 324 5.42 8.19 17.94
C GLY A 324 5.89 9.24 18.97
N ARG A 325 5.13 10.32 19.15
CA ARG A 325 5.47 11.42 20.07
C ARG A 325 6.84 12.05 19.81
N ASP A 326 7.39 11.87 18.61
CA ASP A 326 8.68 12.44 18.19
C ASP A 326 8.59 13.90 17.79
N THR A 327 7.38 14.40 17.57
CA THR A 327 7.10 15.80 17.29
C THR A 327 6.20 16.36 18.35
N LEU A 328 6.69 17.39 19.06
CA LEU A 328 5.95 18.09 20.10
C LEU A 328 5.69 19.53 19.70
N SER A 329 4.46 20.00 19.92
CA SER A 329 4.11 21.42 19.93
C SER A 329 3.89 21.86 21.37
N LEU A 330 4.61 22.88 21.77
CA LEU A 330 4.46 23.55 23.06
C LEU A 330 3.69 24.84 22.82
N TRP A 331 2.48 24.92 23.36
CA TRP A 331 1.62 26.09 23.24
C TRP A 331 1.71 26.95 24.48
N LEU A 332 1.94 28.26 24.30
CA LEU A 332 2.19 29.19 25.36
C LEU A 332 0.88 29.95 25.72
N ASP A 333 0.25 29.55 26.82
CA ASP A 333 -1.01 30.12 27.32
C ASP A 333 -0.74 31.32 28.28
N VAL A 334 -0.15 32.37 27.76
CA VAL A 334 0.17 33.61 28.50
C VAL A 334 -0.36 34.82 27.77
N GLU A 335 -0.38 35.98 28.44
CA GLU A 335 -0.74 37.23 27.79
C GLU A 335 0.34 37.69 26.79
N GLU A 336 -0.01 38.52 25.83
CA GLU A 336 0.87 38.91 24.72
C GLU A 336 2.11 39.65 25.20
N GLU A 337 1.99 40.44 26.27
CA GLU A 337 3.10 41.19 26.87
C GLU A 337 4.22 40.28 27.42
N LEU A 338 3.90 39.02 27.72
CA LEU A 338 4.86 38.04 28.24
C LEU A 338 5.54 37.23 27.11
N LEU A 339 5.23 37.49 25.84
CA LEU A 339 5.78 36.77 24.69
C LEU A 339 6.90 37.60 24.04
N PRO A 340 8.19 37.34 24.39
CA PRO A 340 9.30 38.06 23.78
C PRO A 340 9.52 37.62 22.32
N ASP A 341 10.11 38.52 21.52
CA ASP A 341 10.53 38.18 20.12
C ASP A 341 11.49 37.00 20.07
N THR A 342 12.33 36.88 21.09
CA THR A 342 13.24 35.74 21.26
C THR A 342 12.98 35.05 22.58
N LEU A 343 12.46 33.87 22.50
CA LEU A 343 12.22 33.00 23.66
C LEU A 343 13.50 32.21 23.97
N LYS A 344 13.96 32.33 25.23
CA LYS A 344 15.11 31.59 25.74
C LYS A 344 14.63 30.56 26.75
N GLY A 345 15.30 29.45 26.82
CA GLY A 345 14.99 28.38 27.76
C GLY A 345 15.91 27.18 27.56
N HIS A 346 15.54 26.07 28.14
CA HIS A 346 16.26 24.83 27.98
C HIS A 346 15.31 23.63 27.96
N ILE A 347 15.81 22.53 27.43
CA ILE A 347 15.16 21.23 27.48
C ILE A 347 16.16 20.19 28.04
N THR A 348 15.72 19.39 28.99
CA THR A 348 16.46 18.24 29.50
C THR A 348 15.74 16.97 29.09
N TYR A 349 16.44 16.12 28.34
CA TYR A 349 15.91 14.86 27.82
C TYR A 349 16.99 13.80 27.73
N PHE A 350 16.60 12.53 27.61
CA PHE A 350 17.54 11.44 27.40
C PHE A 350 17.99 11.38 25.94
N ARG A 351 19.31 11.55 25.75
CA ARG A 351 19.96 11.52 24.45
C ARG A 351 20.92 10.32 24.36
N HIS A 352 21.02 9.70 23.17
CA HIS A 352 22.05 8.68 22.93
C HIS A 352 23.41 9.32 22.75
N ASP A 353 24.38 8.83 23.49
CA ASP A 353 25.79 9.16 23.33
C ASP A 353 26.44 8.42 22.14
N THR A 354 27.75 8.57 21.97
CA THR A 354 28.48 7.90 20.88
C THR A 354 28.51 6.38 20.99
N ALA A 355 28.30 5.86 22.21
CA ALA A 355 28.22 4.42 22.49
C ALA A 355 26.78 3.87 22.44
N ASN A 356 25.81 4.65 21.95
CA ASN A 356 24.38 4.32 21.94
C ASN A 356 23.74 4.12 23.31
N VAL A 357 24.29 4.74 24.36
CA VAL A 357 23.72 4.72 25.72
C VAL A 357 22.89 5.97 25.95
N LEU A 358 21.67 5.81 26.46
CA LEU A 358 20.79 6.93 26.80
C LEU A 358 21.28 7.60 28.09
N GLN A 359 21.59 8.89 28.02
CA GLN A 359 22.01 9.71 29.16
C GLN A 359 21.22 11.03 29.18
N PRO A 360 20.95 11.60 30.37
CA PRO A 360 20.36 12.93 30.50
C PRO A 360 21.24 13.97 29.81
N HIS A 361 20.60 14.82 29.01
CA HIS A 361 21.28 15.88 28.26
C HIS A 361 20.43 17.13 28.26
N THR A 362 21.04 18.27 28.59
CA THR A 362 20.36 19.58 28.57
C THR A 362 20.84 20.39 27.38
N GLU A 363 19.88 20.85 26.58
CA GLU A 363 20.13 21.75 25.43
C GLU A 363 19.49 23.11 25.69
N GLU A 364 20.23 24.19 25.38
CA GLU A 364 19.70 25.55 25.41
C GLU A 364 18.83 25.82 24.18
N LEU A 365 17.68 26.43 24.40
CA LEU A 365 16.75 26.84 23.36
C LEU A 365 16.81 28.35 23.19
N LYS A 366 17.00 28.82 21.94
CA LYS A 366 16.94 30.22 21.57
C LYS A 366 16.09 30.36 20.32
N LEU A 367 14.82 30.69 20.51
CA LEU A 367 13.78 30.62 19.49
C LEU A 367 13.25 32.02 19.18
N SER A 368 13.55 32.54 18.01
CA SER A 368 13.04 33.82 17.55
C SER A 368 11.80 33.64 16.71
N TRP A 369 10.82 34.55 16.90
CA TRP A 369 9.68 34.64 16.01
C TRP A 369 9.60 36.09 15.48
N ARG A 370 9.31 36.18 14.19
CA ARG A 370 8.99 37.45 13.54
C ARG A 370 7.76 37.24 12.68
N LYS A 371 6.80 38.13 12.79
CA LYS A 371 5.67 38.13 11.88
C LYS A 371 6.17 38.41 10.47
N ILE A 372 6.15 37.38 9.63
CA ILE A 372 6.40 37.51 8.20
C ILE A 372 5.04 37.64 7.56
N GLU A 373 4.75 38.82 7.02
CA GLU A 373 3.52 39.05 6.26
C GLU A 373 3.56 38.15 5.01
N SER A 374 2.55 37.33 4.80
CA SER A 374 2.47 36.50 3.60
C SER A 374 2.25 37.38 2.36
N LYS A 375 2.68 36.91 1.19
CA LYS A 375 2.40 37.63 -0.07
C LYS A 375 0.90 37.84 -0.34
N GLU A 376 0.06 37.02 0.26
CA GLU A 376 -1.38 37.11 0.17
C GLU A 376 -1.92 38.21 1.08
N GLU A 377 -1.44 38.26 2.32
CA GLU A 377 -1.77 39.37 3.27
C GLU A 377 -1.28 40.72 2.73
N GLU A 378 -0.09 40.78 2.15
CA GLU A 378 0.44 42.01 1.54
C GLU A 378 -0.45 42.46 0.36
N LYS A 379 -0.84 41.55 -0.54
CA LYS A 379 -1.74 41.87 -1.66
C LYS A 379 -3.11 42.28 -1.21
N GLU A 380 -3.64 41.65 -0.16
CA GLU A 380 -4.94 41.98 0.40
C GLU A 380 -4.90 43.36 1.04
N ARG A 381 -3.88 43.64 1.82
CA ARG A 381 -3.66 44.96 2.40
C ARG A 381 -3.56 46.06 1.33
N GLU A 382 -2.78 45.82 0.26
CA GLU A 382 -2.68 46.73 -0.88
C GLU A 382 -4.01 46.91 -1.62
N ARG A 383 -4.83 45.84 -1.71
CA ARG A 383 -6.16 45.89 -2.31
C ARG A 383 -7.09 46.80 -1.47
N LEU A 384 -7.17 46.54 -0.18
CA LEU A 384 -7.99 47.31 0.76
C LEU A 384 -7.55 48.77 0.79
N GLU A 385 -6.26 49.04 0.77
CA GLU A 385 -5.75 50.42 0.72
C GLU A 385 -6.14 51.14 -0.57
N ARG A 386 -6.12 50.45 -1.71
CA ARG A 386 -6.58 50.99 -3.00
C ARG A 386 -8.09 51.24 -3.01
N GLU A 387 -8.87 50.35 -2.43
CA GLU A 387 -10.34 50.50 -2.30
C GLU A 387 -10.67 51.66 -1.38
N ARG A 388 -10.01 51.82 -0.22
CA ARG A 388 -10.15 52.94 0.67
C ARG A 388 -9.87 54.27 -0.04
N LYS A 389 -8.74 54.37 -0.75
CA LYS A 389 -8.37 55.60 -1.50
C LYS A 389 -9.39 55.93 -2.60
N ARG A 390 -10.00 54.94 -3.23
CA ARG A 390 -11.05 55.12 -4.24
C ARG A 390 -12.34 55.64 -3.60
N ALA A 391 -12.79 55.11 -2.47
CA ALA A 391 -13.97 55.56 -1.74
C ALA A 391 -13.78 56.98 -1.25
N GLU A 392 -12.62 57.32 -0.65
CA GLU A 392 -12.24 58.66 -0.23
C GLU A 392 -12.28 59.66 -1.40
N ALA A 393 -11.77 59.29 -2.57
CA ALA A 393 -11.77 60.13 -3.78
C ALA A 393 -13.19 60.31 -4.37
N ALA A 394 -14.09 59.33 -4.16
CA ALA A 394 -15.49 59.40 -4.57
C ALA A 394 -16.38 60.12 -3.58
N GLY A 395 -15.87 60.51 -2.40
CA GLY A 395 -16.65 61.12 -1.32
C GLY A 395 -17.61 60.14 -0.62
N GLU A 396 -17.35 58.83 -0.77
CA GLU A 396 -18.11 57.74 -0.15
C GLU A 396 -17.49 57.36 1.21
N GLU A 397 -18.33 56.99 2.17
CA GLU A 397 -17.87 56.48 3.46
C GLU A 397 -17.36 55.05 3.27
N TRP A 398 -16.03 54.85 3.36
CA TRP A 398 -15.43 53.53 3.22
C TRP A 398 -15.67 52.70 4.48
N GLN A 399 -16.30 51.55 4.31
CA GLN A 399 -16.43 50.56 5.37
C GLN A 399 -15.36 49.51 5.20
N GLU A 400 -14.54 49.31 6.25
CA GLU A 400 -13.59 48.22 6.29
C GLU A 400 -14.35 46.87 6.15
N PRO A 401 -14.00 46.02 5.20
CA PRO A 401 -14.65 44.70 5.08
C PRO A 401 -14.49 43.93 6.39
N GLU A 402 -15.56 43.28 6.80
CA GLU A 402 -15.58 42.46 8.00
C GLU A 402 -14.50 41.38 7.88
N LYS A 403 -13.53 41.36 8.80
CA LYS A 403 -12.47 40.35 8.79
C LYS A 403 -13.06 39.01 9.15
N GLU A 404 -12.70 37.98 8.37
CA GLU A 404 -13.06 36.64 8.76
C GLU A 404 -12.58 36.32 10.19
N ASN A 405 -13.42 35.61 10.94
CA ASN A 405 -13.06 35.19 12.28
C ASN A 405 -11.80 34.29 12.22
N PRO A 406 -10.74 34.64 12.95
CA PRO A 406 -9.53 33.82 12.97
C PRO A 406 -9.73 32.44 13.62
N PHE A 407 -10.76 32.27 14.47
CA PHE A 407 -11.06 30.98 15.09
C PHE A 407 -11.54 29.97 14.05
N LYS A 408 -10.70 28.99 13.74
CA LYS A 408 -11.01 27.94 12.74
C LYS A 408 -11.42 26.64 13.42
N HIS A 409 -12.45 26.03 12.88
CA HIS A 409 -12.99 24.75 13.29
C HIS A 409 -13.58 24.00 12.07
N ASN A 410 -13.77 22.70 12.19
CA ASN A 410 -14.39 21.88 11.14
C ASN A 410 -15.77 21.32 11.53
N ILE A 411 -16.48 21.92 12.49
CA ILE A 411 -17.86 21.54 12.81
C ILE A 411 -18.73 21.85 11.58
N PRO A 412 -19.37 20.83 10.97
CA PRO A 412 -20.18 21.04 9.79
C PRO A 412 -21.55 21.65 10.16
N ALA A 413 -22.17 22.35 9.22
CA ALA A 413 -23.55 22.85 9.42
C ALA A 413 -24.58 21.71 9.52
N GLN A 414 -24.29 20.55 8.89
CA GLN A 414 -25.11 19.35 8.95
C GLN A 414 -24.23 18.13 9.09
N ALA A 415 -24.64 17.16 9.92
CA ALA A 415 -23.95 15.90 10.15
C ALA A 415 -24.95 14.75 10.25
N GLU A 416 -24.59 13.61 9.72
CA GLU A 416 -25.22 12.33 10.04
C GLU A 416 -24.30 11.58 11.01
N ILE A 417 -24.85 10.98 12.04
CA ILE A 417 -24.06 10.35 13.10
C ILE A 417 -24.57 8.93 13.41
N ASN A 418 -23.62 8.03 13.58
CA ASN A 418 -23.88 6.75 14.23
C ASN A 418 -24.21 7.01 15.71
N PRO A 419 -25.37 6.56 16.25
CA PRO A 419 -25.72 6.76 17.66
C PRO A 419 -24.72 6.20 18.68
N GLU A 420 -23.90 5.23 18.30
CA GLU A 420 -22.84 4.66 19.15
C GLU A 420 -21.53 5.48 19.09
N GLU A 421 -21.43 6.42 18.17
CA GLU A 421 -20.26 7.26 17.97
C GLU A 421 -20.50 8.68 18.50
N HIS A 422 -19.51 9.54 18.29
CA HIS A 422 -19.52 10.93 18.73
C HIS A 422 -19.33 11.86 17.55
N LEU A 423 -19.96 13.02 17.55
CA LEU A 423 -19.63 14.05 16.61
C LEU A 423 -18.24 14.59 16.94
N SER A 424 -17.29 14.37 16.06
CA SER A 424 -15.91 14.80 16.23
C SER A 424 -15.65 16.09 15.47
N PHE A 425 -14.87 16.99 16.07
CA PHE A 425 -14.40 18.19 15.39
C PHE A 425 -12.98 18.53 15.81
N GLU A 426 -12.26 19.19 14.92
CA GLU A 426 -10.90 19.63 15.11
C GLU A 426 -10.83 21.15 15.07
N VAL A 427 -9.90 21.72 15.85
CA VAL A 427 -9.60 23.15 15.90
C VAL A 427 -8.14 23.37 15.56
N ASP A 428 -7.82 24.54 14.97
CA ASP A 428 -6.44 24.86 14.57
C ASP A 428 -5.51 25.04 15.78
N TYR A 429 -6.05 25.52 16.91
CA TYR A 429 -5.30 25.74 18.16
C TYR A 429 -5.97 25.04 19.33
N PRO A 430 -5.22 24.55 20.33
CA PRO A 430 -5.80 23.96 21.53
C PRO A 430 -6.79 24.87 22.23
N LEU A 431 -7.96 24.34 22.59
CA LEU A 431 -8.95 25.08 23.39
C LEU A 431 -8.48 25.22 24.82
N THR A 432 -8.59 26.42 25.34
CA THR A 432 -8.30 26.78 26.74
C THR A 432 -9.58 26.97 27.56
N VAL A 433 -10.69 27.33 26.91
CA VAL A 433 -12.01 27.52 27.56
C VAL A 433 -13.08 26.82 26.70
N ILE A 434 -13.95 26.08 27.36
CA ILE A 434 -15.22 25.58 26.82
C ILE A 434 -16.30 25.92 27.85
N ASP A 435 -17.15 26.92 27.55
CA ASP A 435 -18.26 27.31 28.39
C ASP A 435 -19.50 26.43 28.06
N SER A 436 -19.48 25.21 28.59
CA SER A 436 -20.54 24.24 28.37
C SER A 436 -21.92 24.68 28.90
N ALA A 437 -21.98 25.63 29.83
CA ALA A 437 -23.25 26.14 30.36
C ALA A 437 -24.02 26.97 29.32
N ARG A 438 -23.32 27.55 28.34
CA ARG A 438 -23.92 28.34 27.26
C ARG A 438 -24.25 27.55 26.02
N ILE A 439 -23.78 26.27 25.94
CA ILE A 439 -23.94 25.42 24.76
C ILE A 439 -25.25 24.65 24.91
N HIS A 440 -26.09 24.70 23.89
CA HIS A 440 -27.40 24.06 23.89
C HIS A 440 -27.48 22.98 22.82
N LEU A 441 -28.07 21.82 23.17
CA LEU A 441 -28.41 20.76 22.26
C LEU A 441 -29.90 20.47 22.41
N THR A 442 -30.67 20.72 21.35
CA THR A 442 -32.10 20.44 21.32
C THR A 442 -32.42 19.35 20.32
N ARG A 443 -33.29 18.42 20.67
CA ARG A 443 -33.81 17.39 19.78
C ARG A 443 -35.22 17.75 19.36
N THR A 444 -35.47 17.84 18.07
CA THR A 444 -36.81 17.97 17.49
C THR A 444 -37.24 16.56 17.02
N LEU A 445 -38.39 16.08 17.53
CA LEU A 445 -38.90 14.79 17.16
C LEU A 445 -39.47 14.77 15.72
N ASP A 446 -39.82 13.60 15.21
CA ASP A 446 -40.32 13.43 13.83
C ASP A 446 -41.68 14.11 13.58
N ASP A 447 -42.42 14.47 14.63
CA ASP A 447 -43.62 15.29 14.51
C ASP A 447 -43.32 16.76 14.11
N GLY A 448 -42.06 17.19 14.18
CA GLY A 448 -41.60 18.53 13.82
C GLY A 448 -42.01 19.65 14.83
N GLU A 449 -42.74 19.32 15.87
CA GLU A 449 -43.28 20.27 16.85
C GLU A 449 -42.70 20.08 18.26
N THR A 450 -42.48 18.82 18.66
CA THR A 450 -41.94 18.49 19.98
C THR A 450 -40.43 18.66 20.04
N THR A 451 -39.95 19.45 21.00
CA THR A 451 -38.52 19.69 21.25
C THR A 451 -38.13 19.28 22.66
N GLU A 452 -36.97 18.64 22.79
CA GLU A 452 -36.39 18.20 24.04
C GLU A 452 -34.99 18.77 24.22
N ASP A 453 -34.67 19.27 25.42
CA ASP A 453 -33.30 19.66 25.74
C ASP A 453 -32.45 18.42 26.08
N CYS A 454 -31.30 18.31 25.44
CA CYS A 454 -30.38 17.19 25.59
C CYS A 454 -29.08 17.61 26.28
N LYS A 455 -28.52 16.71 27.07
CA LYS A 455 -27.21 16.95 27.68
C LYS A 455 -26.12 16.76 26.62
N VAL A 456 -25.17 17.67 26.62
CA VAL A 456 -24.00 17.64 25.74
C VAL A 456 -22.72 17.66 26.57
N HIS A 457 -21.77 16.81 26.19
CA HIS A 457 -20.47 16.72 26.83
C HIS A 457 -19.36 16.86 25.80
N PHE A 458 -18.40 17.73 26.07
CA PHE A 458 -17.20 17.87 25.27
C PHE A 458 -16.08 17.05 25.88
N VAL A 459 -15.55 16.12 25.15
CA VAL A 459 -14.45 15.24 25.59
C VAL A 459 -13.29 15.41 24.62
N ARG A 460 -12.12 15.78 25.16
CA ARG A 460 -10.92 15.86 24.34
C ARG A 460 -10.40 14.47 24.00
N ASP A 461 -9.97 14.26 22.77
CA ASP A 461 -9.30 13.04 22.36
C ASP A 461 -8.00 12.83 23.13
N THR A 462 -7.68 11.58 23.47
CA THR A 462 -6.51 11.24 24.28
C THR A 462 -5.21 11.27 23.48
N ALA A 463 -5.27 11.04 22.17
CA ALA A 463 -4.11 11.00 21.30
C ALA A 463 -3.89 12.33 20.55
N LYS A 464 -4.97 13.04 20.22
CA LYS A 464 -4.95 14.29 19.44
C LYS A 464 -5.55 15.44 20.25
N MET A 465 -4.71 16.33 20.74
CA MET A 465 -5.13 17.41 21.64
C MET A 465 -6.16 18.37 21.02
N ARG A 466 -6.10 18.61 19.72
CA ARG A 466 -7.00 19.51 18.99
C ARG A 466 -8.28 18.85 18.50
N LEU A 467 -8.40 17.52 18.65
CA LEU A 467 -9.59 16.75 18.31
C LEU A 467 -10.51 16.67 19.55
N TRP A 468 -11.76 16.99 19.35
CA TRP A 468 -12.79 16.96 20.38
C TRP A 468 -13.98 16.11 19.93
N HIS A 469 -14.60 15.46 20.90
CA HIS A 469 -15.78 14.63 20.71
C HIS A 469 -16.95 15.26 21.47
N ILE A 470 -18.03 15.50 20.75
CA ILE A 470 -19.31 15.94 21.31
C ILE A 470 -20.13 14.70 21.57
N ARG A 471 -20.36 14.40 22.83
CA ARG A 471 -21.11 13.22 23.31
C ARG A 471 -22.48 13.64 23.78
N SER A 472 -23.48 12.86 23.40
CA SER A 472 -24.85 12.92 23.89
C SER A 472 -25.48 11.53 23.83
N ASP A 473 -26.67 11.37 24.39
CA ASP A 473 -27.51 10.17 24.21
C ASP A 473 -28.26 10.30 22.88
N TRP A 474 -27.56 9.96 21.78
CA TRP A 474 -28.09 10.05 20.44
C TRP A 474 -29.17 8.99 20.20
N LYS A 475 -30.42 9.41 19.95
CA LYS A 475 -31.53 8.51 19.64
C LYS A 475 -32.01 8.73 18.22
N HIS A 476 -32.30 7.67 17.49
CA HIS A 476 -32.94 7.77 16.18
C HIS A 476 -34.36 8.37 16.30
N GLY A 477 -34.97 8.79 15.21
CA GLY A 477 -36.28 9.41 15.20
C GLY A 477 -36.23 10.84 15.72
N GLY A 478 -35.79 11.76 14.89
CA GLY A 478 -35.66 13.18 15.16
C GLY A 478 -34.33 13.77 14.74
N THR A 479 -34.25 15.08 14.75
CA THR A 479 -33.08 15.86 14.39
C THR A 479 -32.59 16.66 15.58
N TYR A 480 -31.29 16.64 15.84
CA TYR A 480 -30.66 17.44 16.88
C TYR A 480 -30.13 18.75 16.30
N THR A 481 -30.26 19.82 17.05
CA THR A 481 -29.65 21.11 16.74
C THR A 481 -28.70 21.49 17.87
N LEU A 482 -27.41 21.46 17.56
CA LEU A 482 -26.37 21.95 18.45
C LEU A 482 -26.15 23.45 18.18
N THR A 483 -26.22 24.27 19.22
CA THR A 483 -25.95 25.70 19.15
C THR A 483 -24.81 26.04 20.11
N ILE A 484 -23.71 26.52 19.57
CA ILE A 484 -22.54 27.01 20.31
C ILE A 484 -22.52 28.52 20.09
N PRO A 485 -22.92 29.34 21.08
CA PRO A 485 -22.95 30.78 20.90
C PRO A 485 -21.55 31.38 20.80
N GLU A 486 -21.49 32.60 20.28
CA GLU A 486 -20.25 33.37 20.16
C GLU A 486 -19.49 33.45 21.50
N GLY A 487 -18.17 33.19 21.45
CA GLY A 487 -17.26 33.23 22.59
C GLY A 487 -17.42 32.10 23.61
N ALA A 488 -18.22 31.06 23.31
CA ALA A 488 -18.32 29.88 24.17
C ALA A 488 -17.07 28.97 24.09
N LEU A 489 -16.34 29.01 22.98
CA LEU A 489 -15.05 28.35 22.79
C LEU A 489 -13.95 29.40 22.66
N LYS A 490 -12.85 29.22 23.38
CA LYS A 490 -11.65 30.04 23.26
C LYS A 490 -10.42 29.16 23.15
N ASN A 491 -9.50 29.55 22.27
CA ASN A 491 -8.26 28.83 22.07
C ASN A 491 -7.05 29.52 22.73
N VAL A 492 -5.89 28.91 22.67
CA VAL A 492 -4.64 29.43 23.24
C VAL A 492 -4.18 30.73 22.55
N ALA A 493 -4.60 30.97 21.31
CA ALA A 493 -4.34 32.25 20.61
C ALA A 493 -5.26 33.40 21.03
N ARG A 494 -6.16 33.17 22.03
CA ARG A 494 -7.19 34.11 22.50
C ARG A 494 -8.31 34.38 21.50
N GLU A 495 -8.38 33.58 20.43
CA GLU A 495 -9.47 33.65 19.46
C GLU A 495 -10.74 33.00 20.02
N GLN A 496 -11.89 33.52 19.60
CA GLN A 496 -13.21 33.05 20.02
C GLN A 496 -14.05 32.67 18.82
N ASN A 497 -14.90 31.66 19.00
CA ASN A 497 -15.82 31.22 17.95
C ASN A 497 -16.95 32.26 17.72
N ASP A 498 -17.42 32.35 16.49
CA ASP A 498 -18.73 32.92 16.16
C ASP A 498 -19.83 31.93 16.54
N THR A 499 -21.09 32.32 16.42
CA THR A 499 -22.20 31.39 16.67
C THR A 499 -22.17 30.24 15.68
N ILE A 500 -22.01 29.02 16.18
CA ILE A 500 -21.97 27.77 15.39
C ILE A 500 -23.29 27.05 15.59
N VAL A 501 -23.94 26.69 14.47
CA VAL A 501 -25.17 25.88 14.48
C VAL A 501 -24.90 24.64 13.63
N CYS A 502 -25.09 23.46 14.23
CA CYS A 502 -24.97 22.17 13.53
C CYS A 502 -26.25 21.36 13.68
N ARG A 503 -26.83 20.92 12.56
CA ARG A 503 -27.94 19.97 12.55
C ARG A 503 -27.38 18.56 12.47
N ILE A 504 -27.80 17.70 13.43
CA ILE A 504 -27.28 16.34 13.56
C ILE A 504 -28.45 15.38 13.43
N THR A 505 -28.35 14.46 12.46
CA THR A 505 -29.36 13.41 12.25
C THR A 505 -28.73 12.06 12.58
N PRO A 506 -29.17 11.39 13.65
CA PRO A 506 -28.71 10.03 13.96
C PRO A 506 -29.15 9.05 12.89
N TYR A 507 -28.32 8.04 12.66
CA TYR A 507 -28.61 6.97 11.70
C TYR A 507 -29.91 6.24 12.07
N ASP A 508 -30.73 6.00 11.07
CA ASP A 508 -31.93 5.18 11.17
C ASP A 508 -31.50 3.69 11.09
N PRO A 509 -31.73 2.89 12.15
CA PRO A 509 -31.29 1.50 12.17
C PRO A 509 -31.79 0.67 10.98
N GLU A 510 -33.00 0.99 10.46
CA GLU A 510 -33.60 0.27 9.35
C GLU A 510 -32.84 0.40 8.02
N LYS A 511 -31.95 1.41 7.91
CA LYS A 511 -31.12 1.65 6.71
C LYS A 511 -29.76 0.97 6.76
N TYR A 512 -29.44 0.31 7.88
CA TYR A 512 -28.13 -0.29 8.13
C TYR A 512 -28.29 -1.78 8.47
N ALA A 513 -27.19 -2.51 8.43
CA ALA A 513 -27.11 -3.89 8.90
C ALA A 513 -26.43 -3.95 10.27
N THR A 514 -26.65 -5.06 10.96
CA THR A 514 -25.87 -5.48 12.12
C THR A 514 -25.04 -6.72 11.74
N VAL A 515 -23.77 -6.74 12.13
CA VAL A 515 -22.92 -7.93 11.98
C VAL A 515 -22.49 -8.39 13.36
N LEU A 516 -22.82 -9.63 13.67
CA LEU A 516 -22.52 -10.31 14.93
C LEU A 516 -21.48 -11.39 14.66
N VAL A 517 -20.30 -11.27 15.28
CA VAL A 517 -19.22 -12.24 15.14
C VAL A 517 -19.03 -12.96 16.47
N GLU A 518 -19.51 -14.21 16.54
CA GLU A 518 -19.25 -15.07 17.68
C GLU A 518 -17.83 -15.62 17.62
N VAL A 519 -17.01 -15.26 18.59
CA VAL A 519 -15.61 -15.71 18.75
C VAL A 519 -15.56 -16.93 19.64
N ARG A 520 -15.10 -18.06 19.11
CA ARG A 520 -14.86 -19.30 19.84
C ARG A 520 -13.37 -19.57 19.90
N SER A 521 -12.85 -19.84 21.10
CA SER A 521 -11.45 -20.21 21.31
C SER A 521 -11.34 -21.13 22.52
N THR A 522 -10.46 -22.13 22.45
CA THR A 522 -10.10 -22.97 23.60
C THR A 522 -9.13 -22.28 24.53
N ASN A 523 -8.35 -21.32 24.06
CA ASN A 523 -7.37 -20.57 24.85
C ASN A 523 -7.98 -19.31 25.48
N PRO A 524 -8.27 -19.30 26.81
CA PRO A 524 -8.90 -18.16 27.46
C PRO A 524 -7.95 -16.99 27.72
N SER A 525 -6.64 -17.18 27.53
CA SER A 525 -5.63 -16.15 27.78
C SER A 525 -5.39 -15.26 26.58
N THR A 526 -5.64 -15.74 25.37
CA THR A 526 -5.43 -14.98 24.12
C THR A 526 -6.56 -13.97 23.91
N SER A 527 -6.18 -12.76 23.62
CA SER A 527 -7.07 -11.67 23.21
C SER A 527 -7.07 -11.56 21.68
N TYR A 528 -8.23 -11.17 21.13
CA TYR A 528 -8.37 -10.97 19.70
C TYR A 528 -8.93 -9.57 19.41
N ILE A 529 -8.48 -8.99 18.30
CA ILE A 529 -9.05 -7.79 17.73
C ILE A 529 -9.84 -8.23 16.50
N VAL A 530 -11.15 -7.96 16.50
CA VAL A 530 -12.02 -8.25 15.37
C VAL A 530 -12.27 -6.96 14.61
N GLN A 531 -11.91 -6.93 13.33
CA GLN A 531 -12.06 -5.77 12.47
C GLN A 531 -13.06 -6.06 11.35
N LEU A 532 -14.01 -5.17 11.19
CA LEU A 532 -14.91 -5.13 10.04
C LEU A 532 -14.27 -4.22 8.96
N LEU A 533 -14.08 -4.75 7.77
CA LEU A 533 -13.47 -4.05 6.64
C LEU A 533 -14.48 -3.92 5.50
N ASP A 534 -14.31 -2.92 4.63
CA ASP A 534 -15.00 -2.85 3.34
C ASP A 534 -14.37 -3.78 2.30
N GLY A 535 -14.96 -3.88 1.11
CA GLY A 535 -14.45 -4.68 -0.01
C GLY A 535 -13.06 -4.26 -0.54
N ASN A 536 -12.53 -3.12 -0.08
CA ASN A 536 -11.20 -2.61 -0.44
C ASN A 536 -10.17 -2.74 0.69
N ASN A 537 -10.43 -3.59 1.70
CA ASN A 537 -9.59 -3.78 2.90
C ASN A 537 -9.49 -2.54 3.81
N ARG A 538 -10.36 -1.53 3.65
CA ARG A 538 -10.39 -0.38 4.54
C ARG A 538 -11.18 -0.72 5.80
N GLN A 539 -10.59 -0.47 6.97
CA GLN A 539 -11.24 -0.68 8.25
C GLN A 539 -12.43 0.27 8.42
N LEU A 540 -13.60 -0.32 8.71
CA LEU A 540 -14.84 0.39 9.03
C LEU A 540 -15.03 0.50 10.54
N GLN A 541 -14.95 -0.62 11.24
CA GLN A 541 -15.11 -0.71 12.69
C GLN A 541 -14.14 -1.73 13.29
N GLN A 542 -13.87 -1.63 14.59
CA GLN A 542 -13.00 -2.54 15.33
C GLN A 542 -13.56 -2.80 16.72
N LYS A 543 -13.44 -4.04 17.18
CA LYS A 543 -13.71 -4.45 18.55
C LYS A 543 -12.48 -5.14 19.11
N GLU A 544 -12.04 -4.71 20.29
CA GLU A 544 -10.80 -5.12 20.93
C GLU A 544 -11.07 -5.96 22.19
N GLY A 545 -10.05 -6.67 22.64
CA GLY A 545 -10.10 -7.42 23.91
C GLY A 545 -11.07 -8.59 23.92
N ILE A 546 -11.45 -9.10 22.73
CA ILE A 546 -12.36 -10.22 22.62
C ILE A 546 -11.59 -11.52 22.91
N LYS A 547 -11.90 -12.16 24.02
CA LYS A 547 -11.32 -13.49 24.37
C LYS A 547 -12.27 -14.61 23.99
N ARG A 548 -13.55 -14.44 24.34
CA ARG A 548 -14.71 -15.27 24.01
C ARG A 548 -15.94 -14.40 24.00
N GLY A 549 -16.91 -14.69 23.14
CA GLY A 549 -18.17 -13.96 23.10
C GLY A 549 -18.45 -13.35 21.75
N VAL A 550 -19.21 -12.27 21.72
CA VAL A 550 -19.68 -11.67 20.48
C VAL A 550 -19.06 -10.30 20.28
N ALA A 551 -18.44 -10.11 19.11
CA ALA A 551 -18.08 -8.79 18.60
C ALA A 551 -19.27 -8.30 17.75
N GLN A 552 -19.96 -7.26 18.22
CA GLN A 552 -21.13 -6.70 17.55
C GLN A 552 -20.76 -5.41 16.83
N PHE A 553 -21.09 -5.32 15.54
CA PHE A 553 -20.93 -4.17 14.68
C PHE A 553 -22.30 -3.68 14.24
N ASN A 554 -22.72 -2.54 14.78
CA ASN A 554 -23.99 -1.92 14.47
C ASN A 554 -23.80 -0.85 13.37
N TYR A 555 -24.90 -0.45 12.75
CA TYR A 555 -24.93 0.60 11.72
C TYR A 555 -23.96 0.37 10.55
N VAL A 556 -23.84 -0.87 10.11
CA VAL A 556 -23.01 -1.24 8.95
C VAL A 556 -23.74 -0.85 7.67
N LYS A 557 -23.10 -0.01 6.85
CA LYS A 557 -23.67 0.40 5.55
C LYS A 557 -23.84 -0.81 4.62
N PRO A 558 -24.96 -0.87 3.86
CA PRO A 558 -25.13 -1.88 2.81
C PRO A 558 -23.96 -1.90 1.84
N GLY A 559 -23.42 -3.07 1.54
CA GLY A 559 -22.27 -3.24 0.66
C GLY A 559 -21.55 -4.55 0.91
N GLU A 560 -20.39 -4.71 0.30
CA GLU A 560 -19.50 -5.85 0.55
C GLU A 560 -18.58 -5.55 1.74
N VAL A 561 -18.53 -6.48 2.66
CA VAL A 561 -17.67 -6.39 3.86
C VAL A 561 -16.94 -7.70 4.10
N GLN A 562 -15.89 -7.66 4.91
CA GLN A 562 -15.10 -8.81 5.32
C GLN A 562 -14.63 -8.66 6.76
N ILE A 563 -14.30 -9.77 7.40
CA ILE A 563 -13.79 -9.80 8.77
C ILE A 563 -12.31 -10.15 8.75
N ARG A 564 -11.52 -9.34 9.43
CA ARG A 564 -10.12 -9.61 9.76
C ARG A 564 -9.98 -9.77 11.26
N VAL A 565 -9.22 -10.77 11.67
CA VAL A 565 -8.93 -11.01 13.08
C VAL A 565 -7.44 -10.90 13.31
N VAL A 566 -7.05 -10.23 14.39
CA VAL A 566 -5.67 -10.12 14.87
C VAL A 566 -5.56 -10.89 16.18
N GLU A 567 -4.54 -11.72 16.30
CA GLU A 567 -4.15 -12.38 17.56
C GLU A 567 -3.32 -11.40 18.40
N ASP A 568 -4.00 -10.65 19.28
CA ASP A 568 -3.39 -9.64 20.16
C ASP A 568 -2.75 -10.33 21.39
N LYS A 569 -1.48 -10.70 21.25
CA LYS A 569 -0.76 -11.50 22.26
C LYS A 569 -0.49 -10.75 23.57
N ASN A 570 -0.29 -9.45 23.48
CA ASN A 570 0.01 -8.60 24.62
C ASN A 570 -1.21 -7.85 25.17
N SER A 571 -2.38 -8.01 24.53
CA SER A 571 -3.66 -7.40 24.91
C SER A 571 -3.61 -5.86 24.97
N ASN A 572 -2.88 -5.25 24.02
CA ASN A 572 -2.77 -3.79 23.92
C ASN A 572 -3.82 -3.14 23.00
N GLY A 573 -4.66 -3.95 22.33
CA GLY A 573 -5.71 -3.50 21.43
C GLY A 573 -5.21 -3.00 20.06
N LYS A 574 -3.95 -3.30 19.72
CA LYS A 574 -3.31 -2.89 18.46
C LYS A 574 -2.55 -4.06 17.88
N TRP A 575 -2.43 -4.09 16.57
CA TRP A 575 -1.53 -5.01 15.91
C TRP A 575 -0.08 -4.56 16.08
N ASP A 576 0.78 -5.47 16.53
CA ASP A 576 2.21 -5.23 16.71
C ASP A 576 3.03 -5.84 15.58
N THR A 577 3.89 -5.01 14.99
CA THR A 577 4.85 -5.43 13.97
C THR A 577 5.95 -6.31 14.58
N GLY A 578 6.67 -7.06 13.73
CA GLY A 578 7.85 -7.81 14.13
C GLY A 578 9.06 -6.92 14.45
N ASN A 579 10.11 -7.55 14.94
CA ASN A 579 11.41 -6.92 15.17
C ASN A 579 12.51 -7.92 14.79
N VAL A 580 13.36 -7.54 13.83
CA VAL A 580 14.42 -8.43 13.33
C VAL A 580 15.53 -8.65 14.35
N VAL A 581 15.92 -7.59 15.06
CA VAL A 581 17.01 -7.64 16.06
C VAL A 581 16.62 -8.52 17.25
N GLU A 582 15.38 -8.38 17.72
CA GLU A 582 14.82 -9.19 18.82
C GLU A 582 14.35 -10.58 18.36
N ARG A 583 14.38 -10.86 17.06
CA ARG A 583 13.81 -12.05 16.43
C ARG A 583 12.36 -12.29 16.84
N ARG A 584 11.60 -11.20 16.95
CA ARG A 584 10.18 -11.23 17.30
C ARG A 584 9.34 -11.17 16.02
N GLN A 585 8.55 -12.23 15.80
CA GLN A 585 7.60 -12.28 14.70
C GLN A 585 6.46 -11.26 14.90
N PRO A 586 5.86 -10.72 13.81
CA PRO A 586 4.67 -9.89 13.92
C PRO A 586 3.49 -10.70 14.46
N GLU A 587 2.53 -10.02 15.09
CA GLU A 587 1.28 -10.64 15.49
C GLU A 587 0.53 -11.20 14.28
N ARG A 588 -0.10 -12.36 14.47
CA ARG A 588 -0.81 -13.03 13.39
C ARG A 588 -2.10 -12.29 13.06
N THR A 589 -2.35 -12.17 11.78
CA THR A 589 -3.56 -11.57 11.23
C THR A 589 -4.10 -12.49 10.15
N GLU A 590 -5.38 -12.82 10.24
CA GLU A 590 -6.04 -13.70 9.28
C GLU A 590 -7.38 -13.10 8.83
N LEU A 591 -7.73 -13.32 7.58
CA LEU A 591 -9.06 -13.02 7.05
C LEU A 591 -9.97 -14.20 7.28
N TYR A 592 -11.20 -13.94 7.76
CA TYR A 592 -12.22 -14.97 7.82
C TYR A 592 -12.66 -15.33 6.40
N ILE A 593 -12.69 -16.61 6.13
CA ILE A 593 -13.18 -17.21 4.89
C ILE A 593 -14.34 -18.14 5.27
N ASN A 594 -15.49 -17.99 4.61
CA ASN A 594 -16.66 -18.81 4.86
C ASN A 594 -16.49 -20.22 4.24
N ASP A 595 -17.43 -21.13 4.52
CA ASP A 595 -17.44 -22.50 4.00
C ASP A 595 -17.52 -22.59 2.45
N GLN A 596 -17.78 -21.47 1.76
CA GLN A 596 -17.83 -21.37 0.30
C GLN A 596 -16.50 -20.84 -0.28
N GLY A 597 -15.50 -20.60 0.56
CA GLY A 597 -14.21 -20.06 0.18
C GLY A 597 -14.22 -18.56 -0.09
N GLU A 598 -15.18 -17.81 0.44
CA GLU A 598 -15.32 -16.38 0.21
C GLU A 598 -14.98 -15.60 1.47
N SER A 599 -14.13 -14.59 1.34
CA SER A 599 -13.83 -13.63 2.42
C SER A 599 -14.82 -12.47 2.47
N LEU A 600 -15.44 -12.14 1.32
CA LEU A 600 -16.41 -11.07 1.18
C LEU A 600 -17.84 -11.60 1.32
N PHE A 601 -18.66 -10.89 2.06
CA PHE A 601 -20.08 -11.13 2.15
C PHE A 601 -20.88 -9.82 2.05
N ALA A 602 -22.07 -9.89 1.48
CA ALA A 602 -22.92 -8.73 1.26
C ALA A 602 -23.76 -8.40 2.50
N THR A 603 -23.79 -7.13 2.89
CA THR A 603 -24.72 -6.58 3.87
C THR A 603 -25.86 -5.84 3.15
N LYS A 604 -27.08 -5.92 3.68
CA LYS A 604 -28.23 -5.16 3.19
C LYS A 604 -28.90 -4.46 4.37
N ALA A 605 -29.61 -3.40 4.07
CA ALA A 605 -30.37 -2.66 5.06
C ALA A 605 -31.34 -3.59 5.83
N ASN A 606 -31.44 -3.37 7.14
CA ASN A 606 -32.27 -4.14 8.07
C ASN A 606 -31.96 -5.66 8.10
N TRP A 607 -30.67 -6.03 7.89
CA TRP A 607 -30.19 -7.40 8.01
C TRP A 607 -29.33 -7.57 9.26
N ASP A 608 -29.59 -8.66 9.99
CA ASP A 608 -28.72 -9.17 11.02
C ASP A 608 -27.94 -10.36 10.45
N ILE A 609 -26.61 -10.24 10.45
CA ILE A 609 -25.69 -11.26 9.94
C ILE A 609 -24.95 -11.85 11.13
N GLU A 610 -25.11 -13.14 11.34
CA GLU A 610 -24.43 -13.88 12.40
C GLU A 610 -23.34 -14.75 11.79
N LEU A 611 -22.11 -14.57 12.28
CA LEU A 611 -20.93 -15.35 11.89
C LEU A 611 -20.36 -16.01 13.14
N THR A 612 -19.93 -17.26 13.01
CA THR A 612 -19.18 -17.94 14.06
C THR A 612 -17.76 -18.19 13.54
N ILE A 613 -16.76 -17.74 14.28
CA ILE A 613 -15.35 -17.91 13.94
C ILE A 613 -14.67 -18.72 15.03
N ASP A 614 -14.15 -19.88 14.63
CA ASP A 614 -13.28 -20.70 15.49
C ASP A 614 -11.84 -20.21 15.38
N MET A 615 -11.34 -19.56 16.42
CA MET A 615 -10.00 -18.99 16.45
C MET A 615 -8.91 -20.07 16.44
N ASP A 616 -9.17 -21.23 17.00
CA ASP A 616 -8.21 -22.33 17.03
C ASP A 616 -8.01 -22.89 15.61
N GLN A 617 -9.04 -22.87 14.78
CA GLN A 617 -8.96 -23.23 13.36
C GLN A 617 -8.34 -22.09 12.54
N LEU A 618 -8.81 -20.85 12.74
CA LEU A 618 -8.33 -19.68 11.99
C LEU A 618 -6.83 -19.43 12.20
N PHE A 619 -6.37 -19.62 13.43
CA PHE A 619 -4.95 -19.46 13.80
C PHE A 619 -4.21 -20.80 13.93
N ALA A 620 -4.70 -21.86 13.30
CA ALA A 620 -3.97 -23.13 13.25
C ALA A 620 -2.55 -22.95 12.68
N PRO A 621 -1.57 -23.78 13.04
CA PRO A 621 -0.26 -23.75 12.45
C PRO A 621 -0.33 -23.93 10.93
N VAL A 622 0.36 -23.05 10.21
CA VAL A 622 0.41 -23.13 8.74
C VAL A 622 1.29 -24.31 8.35
N THR A 623 0.70 -25.29 7.69
CA THR A 623 1.39 -26.43 7.10
C THR A 623 1.58 -26.20 5.59
N MET A 624 2.46 -26.95 4.94
CA MET A 624 2.65 -26.90 3.48
C MET A 624 1.33 -27.17 2.75
N GLN A 625 0.57 -28.15 3.22
CA GLN A 625 -0.74 -28.49 2.64
C GLN A 625 -1.76 -27.37 2.80
N SER A 626 -1.93 -26.82 4.03
CA SER A 626 -2.89 -25.72 4.27
C SER A 626 -2.50 -24.46 3.51
N LEU A 627 -1.20 -24.21 3.31
CA LEU A 627 -0.71 -23.10 2.50
C LEU A 627 -1.05 -23.30 1.02
N GLN A 628 -0.88 -24.51 0.49
CA GLN A 628 -1.25 -24.84 -0.88
C GLN A 628 -2.76 -24.71 -1.10
N GLU A 629 -3.57 -25.25 -0.22
CA GLU A 629 -5.03 -25.12 -0.25
C GLU A 629 -5.48 -23.65 -0.26
N MET A 630 -4.89 -22.82 0.58
CA MET A 630 -5.15 -21.38 0.61
C MET A 630 -4.78 -20.70 -0.72
N LEU A 631 -3.66 -21.06 -1.34
CA LEU A 631 -3.22 -20.48 -2.61
C LEU A 631 -4.14 -20.89 -3.77
N ASP A 632 -4.56 -22.15 -3.80
CA ASP A 632 -5.49 -22.68 -4.81
C ASP A 632 -6.85 -22.00 -4.71
N GLU A 633 -7.34 -21.76 -3.50
CA GLU A 633 -8.59 -21.08 -3.26
C GLU A 633 -8.55 -19.60 -3.69
N ARG A 634 -7.46 -18.89 -3.38
CA ARG A 634 -7.25 -17.51 -3.85
C ARG A 634 -7.19 -17.43 -5.37
N GLU A 635 -6.56 -18.40 -6.02
CA GLU A 635 -6.51 -18.45 -7.47
C GLU A 635 -7.90 -18.71 -8.07
N LEU A 636 -8.67 -19.59 -7.49
CA LEU A 636 -10.04 -19.86 -7.92
C LEU A 636 -10.92 -18.59 -7.82
N GLN A 637 -10.82 -17.85 -6.73
CA GLN A 637 -11.55 -16.58 -6.55
C GLN A 637 -11.11 -15.54 -7.59
N ARG A 638 -9.80 -15.44 -7.86
CA ARG A 638 -9.27 -14.55 -8.89
C ARG A 638 -9.84 -14.88 -10.27
N LEU A 639 -9.88 -16.16 -10.64
CA LEU A 639 -10.42 -16.62 -11.91
C LEU A 639 -11.93 -16.34 -12.02
N LYS A 640 -12.69 -16.52 -10.94
CA LYS A 640 -14.12 -16.15 -10.88
C LYS A 640 -14.30 -14.65 -11.17
N LYS A 641 -13.55 -13.78 -10.48
CA LYS A 641 -13.61 -12.31 -10.70
C LYS A 641 -13.24 -11.90 -12.12
N LEU A 642 -12.23 -12.52 -12.73
CA LEU A 642 -11.85 -12.26 -14.12
C LEU A 642 -12.98 -12.63 -15.08
N ARG A 643 -13.60 -13.78 -14.88
CA ARG A 643 -14.72 -14.24 -15.69
C ARG A 643 -15.95 -13.32 -15.59
N GLU A 644 -16.25 -12.87 -14.38
CA GLU A 644 -17.35 -11.90 -14.15
C GLU A 644 -17.07 -10.57 -14.86
N LYS A 645 -15.84 -10.07 -14.77
CA LYS A 645 -15.42 -8.87 -15.46
C LYS A 645 -15.54 -9.00 -16.97
N GLU A 646 -15.11 -10.10 -17.57
CA GLU A 646 -15.26 -10.39 -19.00
C GLU A 646 -16.73 -10.46 -19.41
N LEU A 647 -17.59 -11.07 -18.61
CA LEU A 647 -19.04 -11.13 -18.87
C LEU A 647 -19.67 -9.74 -18.83
N LEU A 648 -19.28 -8.90 -17.87
CA LEU A 648 -19.74 -7.51 -17.78
C LEU A 648 -19.26 -6.66 -18.96
N GLU A 649 -18.02 -6.83 -19.41
CA GLU A 649 -17.49 -6.14 -20.59
C GLU A 649 -18.21 -6.61 -21.88
N ARG A 650 -18.47 -7.90 -22.03
CA ARG A 650 -19.28 -8.42 -23.14
C ARG A 650 -20.70 -7.88 -23.12
N ALA A 651 -21.34 -7.79 -21.95
CA ALA A 651 -22.67 -7.22 -21.80
C ALA A 651 -22.70 -5.71 -22.15
N LYS A 652 -21.65 -4.96 -21.80
CA LYS A 652 -21.50 -3.54 -22.16
C LYS A 652 -21.26 -3.33 -23.65
N ASN A 653 -20.46 -4.19 -24.28
CA ASN A 653 -20.11 -4.08 -25.71
C ASN A 653 -21.19 -4.70 -26.63
N GLY A 654 -22.08 -5.57 -26.13
CA GLY A 654 -23.18 -6.18 -26.89
C GLY A 654 -24.44 -5.29 -27.04
N GLY A 655 -24.39 -4.04 -26.56
CA GLY A 655 -25.49 -3.07 -26.67
C GLY A 655 -25.55 -2.24 -27.95
N HIS A 656 -24.72 -2.51 -28.97
CA HIS A 656 -24.69 -1.79 -30.25
C HIS A 656 -24.58 -2.74 -31.42
N ASP A 657 -25.59 -3.59 -31.62
CA ASP A 657 -25.86 -4.13 -32.94
C ASP A 657 -27.35 -3.96 -33.26
N HIS A 658 -27.60 -3.01 -34.13
CA HIS A 658 -28.90 -2.75 -34.75
C HIS A 658 -29.35 -3.92 -35.61
N ASP A 659 -30.62 -4.23 -35.48
CA ASP A 659 -31.46 -5.02 -36.38
C ASP A 659 -30.99 -5.07 -37.83
N HIS A 660 -30.74 -6.26 -38.35
CA HIS A 660 -31.21 -6.66 -39.66
C HIS A 660 -31.43 -8.17 -39.74
N ASN A 661 -32.69 -8.49 -39.79
CA ASN A 661 -33.37 -9.68 -40.37
C ASN A 661 -32.48 -10.74 -41.04
N SER A 662 -32.51 -11.97 -40.53
CA SER A 662 -32.94 -13.10 -41.40
C SER A 662 -33.33 -14.30 -40.52
N MET A 663 -34.55 -14.76 -40.77
CA MET A 663 -35.10 -16.05 -40.33
C MET A 663 -34.21 -17.22 -40.74
N GLY A 664 -34.02 -18.17 -39.84
CA GLY A 664 -33.44 -19.48 -40.19
C GLY A 664 -33.23 -20.39 -38.98
N SER A 665 -34.33 -21.02 -38.58
CA SER A 665 -34.48 -22.42 -38.14
C SER A 665 -33.39 -23.10 -37.29
N SER A 666 -33.80 -23.36 -36.08
CA SER A 666 -33.85 -24.66 -35.36
C SER A 666 -32.60 -25.41 -34.99
N ASN A 667 -32.66 -25.77 -33.75
CA ASN A 667 -32.40 -27.05 -33.05
C ASN A 667 -31.17 -27.14 -32.12
N ASN A 668 -31.56 -27.29 -30.88
CA ASN A 668 -31.06 -28.25 -29.88
C ASN A 668 -29.58 -28.61 -29.89
N MET A 669 -28.89 -28.27 -28.81
CA MET A 669 -28.16 -29.27 -28.04
C MET A 669 -27.95 -28.82 -26.60
N MET A 670 -28.81 -29.34 -25.73
CA MET A 670 -28.48 -29.60 -24.33
C MET A 670 -27.56 -30.82 -24.35
N GLY A 671 -26.40 -30.75 -23.73
CA GLY A 671 -25.46 -31.87 -23.64
C GLY A 671 -24.36 -31.59 -22.65
N GLY A 672 -24.53 -32.05 -21.43
CA GLY A 672 -23.62 -32.74 -20.54
C GLY A 672 -22.18 -32.27 -20.43
N PHE A 673 -21.87 -31.53 -19.37
CA PHE A 673 -20.50 -31.46 -18.85
C PHE A 673 -20.34 -32.56 -17.80
N GLY A 674 -19.72 -33.65 -18.23
CA GLY A 674 -19.20 -34.69 -17.34
C GLY A 674 -17.96 -35.27 -17.98
N GLY A 675 -16.82 -35.19 -17.32
CA GLY A 675 -15.73 -36.11 -17.46
C GLY A 675 -14.58 -35.71 -18.35
N GLY A 676 -13.37 -35.70 -17.78
CA GLY A 676 -12.15 -36.05 -18.48
C GLY A 676 -11.11 -34.94 -18.63
N MET A 677 -10.45 -34.56 -17.57
CA MET A 677 -9.07 -34.11 -17.68
C MET A 677 -8.17 -35.32 -17.81
N GLY A 678 -7.79 -35.60 -19.04
CA GLY A 678 -6.84 -36.64 -19.37
C GLY A 678 -6.21 -36.35 -20.72
N GLY A 679 -4.95 -35.91 -20.72
CA GLY A 679 -4.07 -36.13 -21.85
C GLY A 679 -3.97 -35.04 -22.89
N ALA A 680 -3.00 -34.14 -22.73
CA ALA A 680 -2.12 -33.67 -23.79
C ALA A 680 -0.85 -33.10 -23.18
N LEU A 681 0.02 -33.96 -22.68
CA LEU A 681 1.45 -33.65 -22.53
C LEU A 681 2.06 -33.70 -23.95
N GLY A 682 2.03 -32.53 -24.61
CA GLY A 682 2.85 -32.25 -25.78
C GLY A 682 4.28 -32.01 -25.32
N SER A 683 5.14 -32.96 -25.60
CA SER A 683 6.58 -32.95 -25.44
C SER A 683 7.22 -31.66 -25.96
N THR A 684 7.63 -30.79 -25.05
CA THR A 684 8.79 -29.90 -25.23
C THR A 684 9.83 -30.38 -24.22
N GLY A 685 10.43 -31.50 -24.55
CA GLY A 685 11.57 -32.02 -23.83
C GLY A 685 12.76 -31.10 -23.99
N GLY A 686 13.42 -30.84 -22.89
CA GLY A 686 14.81 -30.49 -22.87
C GLY A 686 15.22 -29.24 -22.16
N MET A 687 14.93 -29.07 -20.86
CA MET A 687 15.78 -28.19 -20.01
C MET A 687 15.76 -28.53 -18.51
N PHE A 688 14.92 -29.46 -18.07
CA PHE A 688 14.81 -29.73 -16.62
C PHE A 688 14.85 -31.22 -16.24
N ASN A 689 15.44 -32.12 -17.07
CA ASN A 689 15.60 -33.52 -16.69
C ASN A 689 16.80 -33.79 -15.77
N ASN A 690 17.42 -32.78 -15.16
CA ASN A 690 18.50 -32.95 -14.17
C ASN A 690 18.27 -32.10 -12.91
N ILE A 691 17.07 -32.14 -12.35
CA ILE A 691 16.82 -31.63 -11.00
C ILE A 691 16.31 -32.79 -10.17
N ARG A 692 17.25 -33.57 -9.67
CA ARG A 692 17.16 -34.37 -8.46
C ARG A 692 18.16 -33.81 -7.46
#